data_fc6e75666092bba5c91d662f8a6b176f
#
_entry.id   fc6e75666092bba5c91d662f8a6b176f
#
_cell.length_a   1.000
_cell.length_b   1.000
_cell.length_c   1.000
_cell.angle_alpha   90.00
_cell.angle_beta   90.00
_cell.angle_gamma   90.00
#
_symmetry.space_group_name_H-M   'P 1'
#
loop_
_entity.id
_entity.type
_entity.pdbx_description
1 polymer ?
#
loop_
_entity_poly.entity_id
_entity_poly.type
_entity_poly.pdbx_seq_one_letter_code
_entity_poly.pdbx_strand_id
1 'polypeptide(L)'
;MEPINWFERLVLCFPACFFFVLAVLFLLIYNPAVAQYFGKNKVTRQQYDWQIHRTDHFDIYYYEGSSRLVTIMANIAEEAYEQHSQDLQHQLSSRTPLILYQSHVDFRDTNIILDELSEGIGGFAEIFKRRVVIPFTGSLRDFREVILHELVHIFQYDIIYQKPFARIYSGEFLYSAPIWFIEGAADYLANDVDAVGEMVLRDACLNDQIPSLTDLENFYILGPQVYLGYKIGQSAVGYLVDNYGREKIGELMHELRQSRTKDLNRSMKTVIGMSLETFDEKWQRAIKKQYFPLVQSRAYPQDVAKNLTKDSKYSHSIQPAFSPSGDLVAYITGNAGFSEIVLSSTKDGKQLFRVSRSFFRSKYEEIRTEGRALSWSPDGNRIAFFVNHRSEMYILIINVVTRKLETRIRLEFDSVQSPSYNATGDKIVFSALKNGQTDLFVLDLVKHKIDYLTKDPFNDQSPVWHPVKGLIAYASERSGRDQLVILDVESKTNRLVDIGQHNVATPSWSRESEKLIFCADISGVFDLFTLDFSGKNEQSAENPELVRLSQLLAGCSTPQFSSDERKIIFSAYQNGKRDIYMLASDDPLLPENAELVDDFVSPVITQTPIREISPTQKTTRIAKRKYKTNLAVDAIFSDFNLGADGILRNTTDMIASDMMGNHRFAVSMSNHSTIRQSVYGETQFYMPDFVANYGYFPRKADFGVSIFNYHQYHLFGSTRSRGGVFQRITGLGGYVSYPFNRYHRLDLQTQIYTTPFSYNYYLSRPSFNSYDQGRGLLFLGIASLVSDTTIWHSAGPFSGHRMKLTLEKSFDQAGSDLDLTTIVFDIRKYFRLGRRSSFAMRTFLGSSFGQDQSLFYLGGIDTLRGYGYEAFIGTRMGLINFELRVPLIDEIRLAWPFVFSIGGFRGMAFADFGTVWSPFEFNENNAYQPFQKGRKGYYLDDIKGSVGLGMRLRLGYFSLDFAIARRTNLQTIQAKSVYHFGLGQTF
;
A
#
# COMPACT_ATOMS: atom_id res chain seq x y z
N MET A 1 31.66 -23.12 50.14
CA MET A 1 31.39 -22.88 48.72
C MET A 1 29.92 -23.24 48.48
N GLU A 2 29.04 -22.25 48.58
CA GLU A 2 27.61 -22.42 48.35
C GLU A 2 27.35 -22.49 46.83
N PRO A 3 26.42 -23.30 46.33
CA PRO A 3 26.10 -23.40 44.91
C PRO A 3 25.28 -22.17 44.53
N ILE A 4 25.91 -21.28 43.78
CA ILE A 4 25.22 -20.16 43.14
C ILE A 4 24.11 -20.68 42.25
N ASN A 5 22.90 -20.26 42.55
CA ASN A 5 21.63 -20.67 41.92
C ASN A 5 21.72 -20.46 40.40
N TRP A 6 21.42 -21.45 39.60
CA TRP A 6 21.44 -21.38 38.11
C TRP A 6 20.54 -20.29 37.55
N PHE A 7 19.57 -19.85 38.32
CA PHE A 7 18.66 -18.75 37.99
C PHE A 7 19.39 -17.39 37.97
N GLU A 8 20.35 -17.16 38.91
CA GLU A 8 21.17 -15.93 38.91
C GLU A 8 22.14 -15.90 37.71
N ARG A 9 22.64 -17.04 37.25
CA ARG A 9 23.45 -17.09 36.03
C ARG A 9 22.64 -16.82 34.79
N LEU A 10 21.37 -17.21 34.75
CA LEU A 10 20.45 -16.89 33.63
C LEU A 10 20.14 -15.39 33.59
N VAL A 11 19.91 -14.77 34.75
CA VAL A 11 19.61 -13.33 34.86
C VAL A 11 20.83 -12.46 34.53
N LEU A 12 22.05 -12.90 34.85
CA LEU A 12 23.29 -12.20 34.49
C LEU A 12 23.69 -12.37 33.02
N CYS A 13 23.30 -13.49 32.37
CA CYS A 13 23.55 -13.72 30.94
C CYS A 13 22.51 -13.07 30.02
N PHE A 14 21.33 -12.74 30.53
CA PHE A 14 20.23 -12.20 29.73
C PHE A 14 20.55 -10.83 29.07
N PRO A 15 21.17 -9.86 29.78
CA PRO A 15 21.61 -8.61 29.14
C PRO A 15 22.68 -8.83 28.09
N ALA A 16 23.65 -9.72 28.34
CA ALA A 16 24.72 -10.02 27.38
C ALA A 16 24.18 -10.74 26.14
N CYS A 17 23.26 -11.69 26.30
CA CYS A 17 22.53 -12.33 25.18
C CYS A 17 21.64 -11.36 24.45
N PHE A 18 20.98 -10.44 25.14
CA PHE A 18 20.13 -9.40 24.54
C PHE A 18 20.95 -8.38 23.74
N PHE A 19 22.06 -7.88 24.29
CA PHE A 19 23.01 -7.03 23.54
C PHE A 19 23.68 -7.79 22.38
N PHE A 20 23.96 -9.07 22.54
CA PHE A 20 24.48 -9.90 21.46
C PHE A 20 23.44 -10.10 20.35
N VAL A 21 22.17 -10.34 20.68
CA VAL A 21 21.06 -10.42 19.72
C VAL A 21 20.79 -9.08 19.05
N LEU A 22 20.86 -7.96 19.79
CA LEU A 22 20.76 -6.61 19.22
C LEU A 22 21.96 -6.28 18.31
N ALA A 23 23.16 -6.66 18.69
CA ALA A 23 24.36 -6.51 17.86
C ALA A 23 24.27 -7.37 16.59
N VAL A 24 23.73 -8.60 16.68
CA VAL A 24 23.46 -9.48 15.53
C VAL A 24 22.31 -8.94 14.68
N LEU A 25 21.30 -8.31 15.28
CA LEU A 25 20.21 -7.63 14.56
C LEU A 25 20.69 -6.43 13.73
N PHE A 26 21.67 -5.68 14.22
CA PHE A 26 22.32 -4.60 13.47
C PHE A 26 23.19 -5.12 12.30
N LEU A 27 23.64 -6.37 12.36
CA LEU A 27 24.57 -6.99 11.41
C LEU A 27 24.02 -7.26 10.01
N LEU A 28 22.72 -7.12 9.75
CA LEU A 28 22.05 -7.68 8.58
C LEU A 28 21.37 -6.68 7.66
N ILE A 29 21.61 -5.37 7.82
CA ILE A 29 21.02 -4.33 6.97
C ILE A 29 21.90 -4.06 5.74
N TYR A 30 22.38 -5.09 5.05
CA TYR A 30 23.14 -4.84 3.84
C TYR A 30 22.66 -5.67 2.66
N ASN A 31 21.89 -5.01 1.78
CA ASN A 31 21.85 -5.36 0.38
C ASN A 31 22.32 -4.13 -0.41
N PRO A 32 23.43 -4.20 -1.17
CA PRO A 32 23.71 -3.18 -2.16
C PRO A 32 22.50 -3.09 -3.10
N ALA A 33 22.29 -1.93 -3.71
CA ALA A 33 21.22 -1.68 -4.67
C ALA A 33 21.36 -2.58 -5.91
N VAL A 34 21.19 -3.87 -5.70
CA VAL A 34 20.93 -4.86 -6.73
C VAL A 34 19.49 -4.63 -7.15
N ALA A 35 19.23 -4.60 -8.45
CA ALA A 35 17.89 -4.59 -9.02
C ALA A 35 17.00 -5.55 -8.22
N GLN A 36 15.91 -5.04 -7.69
CA GLN A 36 15.04 -5.74 -6.74
C GLN A 36 14.74 -7.16 -7.26
N TYR A 37 15.15 -8.20 -6.53
CA TYR A 37 15.08 -9.60 -7.02
C TYR A 37 13.67 -9.97 -7.47
N PHE A 38 12.65 -9.56 -6.70
CA PHE A 38 11.24 -9.56 -7.04
C PHE A 38 10.62 -8.20 -6.70
N GLY A 39 9.36 -8.00 -7.02
CA GLY A 39 8.57 -6.82 -6.69
C GLY A 39 7.65 -6.43 -7.84
N LYS A 40 6.57 -5.73 -7.49
CA LYS A 40 5.70 -5.10 -8.48
C LYS A 40 6.43 -3.91 -9.10
N ASN A 41 6.09 -3.63 -10.34
CA ASN A 41 6.73 -2.57 -11.10
C ASN A 41 5.93 -1.29 -11.00
N LYS A 42 6.62 -0.20 -10.83
CA LYS A 42 6.11 1.11 -11.17
C LYS A 42 6.17 1.27 -12.69
N VAL A 43 5.13 1.81 -13.29
CA VAL A 43 5.06 2.02 -14.73
C VAL A 43 4.85 3.49 -15.00
N THR A 44 5.92 4.26 -15.11
CA THR A 44 5.88 5.68 -15.48
C THR A 44 5.56 5.80 -16.97
N ARG A 45 4.52 6.58 -17.32
CA ARG A 45 3.99 6.59 -18.70
C ARG A 45 4.42 7.78 -19.49
N GLN A 46 4.43 8.95 -18.84
CA GLN A 46 4.74 10.20 -19.52
C GLN A 46 5.77 11.01 -18.74
N GLN A 47 6.41 11.88 -19.46
CA GLN A 47 7.31 12.87 -18.90
C GLN A 47 6.58 14.20 -18.86
N TYR A 48 6.60 14.84 -17.70
CA TYR A 48 5.95 16.12 -17.46
C TYR A 48 6.95 17.25 -17.70
N ASP A 49 6.54 18.32 -18.41
CA ASP A 49 7.31 19.56 -18.53
C ASP A 49 6.99 20.46 -17.34
N TRP A 50 7.71 20.23 -16.25
CA TRP A 50 7.48 20.91 -14.98
C TRP A 50 7.78 22.40 -15.03
N GLN A 51 6.87 23.18 -14.49
CA GLN A 51 6.95 24.62 -14.27
C GLN A 51 6.86 24.92 -12.77
N ILE A 52 7.31 26.10 -12.35
CA ILE A 52 7.29 26.54 -10.95
C ILE A 52 6.51 27.85 -10.85
N HIS A 53 5.50 27.87 -10.00
CA HIS A 53 4.83 29.07 -9.53
C HIS A 53 5.30 29.35 -8.09
N ARG A 54 5.81 30.55 -7.85
CA ARG A 54 6.33 30.95 -6.55
C ARG A 54 5.34 31.86 -5.84
N THR A 55 5.03 31.54 -4.58
CA THR A 55 4.29 32.37 -3.62
C THR A 55 5.24 32.85 -2.52
N ASP A 56 4.71 33.44 -1.45
CA ASP A 56 5.54 33.95 -0.35
C ASP A 56 6.19 32.81 0.44
N HIS A 57 5.49 31.69 0.66
CA HIS A 57 5.98 30.56 1.47
C HIS A 57 6.21 29.27 0.67
N PHE A 58 5.78 29.22 -0.60
CA PHE A 58 5.80 27.98 -1.40
C PHE A 58 6.44 28.13 -2.77
N ASP A 59 7.06 27.04 -3.25
CA ASP A 59 7.42 26.83 -4.66
C ASP A 59 6.50 25.71 -5.21
N ILE A 60 5.47 26.03 -5.99
CA ILE A 60 4.47 25.08 -6.52
C ILE A 60 4.94 24.58 -7.88
N TYR A 61 5.21 23.28 -7.95
CA TYR A 61 5.61 22.57 -9.18
C TYR A 61 4.37 22.01 -9.85
N TYR A 62 4.22 22.27 -11.15
CA TYR A 62 3.05 21.88 -11.93
C TYR A 62 3.42 21.69 -13.41
N TYR A 63 2.53 21.11 -14.20
CA TYR A 63 2.70 20.92 -15.64
C TYR A 63 1.50 21.46 -16.42
N GLU A 64 1.57 21.45 -17.76
CA GLU A 64 0.57 22.02 -18.65
C GLU A 64 -0.84 21.51 -18.35
N GLY A 65 -1.86 22.39 -18.41
CA GLY A 65 -3.25 22.11 -18.07
C GLY A 65 -3.62 22.38 -16.61
N SER A 66 -2.64 22.59 -15.70
CA SER A 66 -2.89 22.74 -14.25
C SER A 66 -3.17 24.18 -13.78
N SER A 67 -3.21 25.17 -14.65
CA SER A 67 -3.18 26.61 -14.25
C SER A 67 -4.32 26.99 -13.27
N ARG A 68 -5.51 26.43 -13.42
CA ARG A 68 -6.63 26.64 -12.47
C ARG A 68 -6.28 26.07 -11.09
N LEU A 69 -5.85 24.80 -11.06
CA LEU A 69 -5.51 24.11 -9.80
C LEU A 69 -4.34 24.75 -9.07
N VAL A 70 -3.34 25.28 -9.81
CA VAL A 70 -2.21 26.01 -9.23
C VAL A 70 -2.67 27.23 -8.46
N THR A 71 -3.59 28.03 -9.04
CA THR A 71 -4.13 29.22 -8.37
C THR A 71 -4.92 28.82 -7.11
N ILE A 72 -5.73 27.78 -7.18
CA ILE A 72 -6.49 27.27 -6.05
C ILE A 72 -5.53 26.76 -4.96
N MET A 73 -4.54 25.93 -5.33
CA MET A 73 -3.54 25.41 -4.41
C MET A 73 -2.74 26.52 -3.72
N ALA A 74 -2.34 27.56 -4.47
CA ALA A 74 -1.58 28.68 -3.94
C ALA A 74 -2.36 29.41 -2.84
N ASN A 75 -3.65 29.71 -3.10
CA ASN A 75 -4.50 30.37 -2.14
C ASN A 75 -4.73 29.53 -0.88
N ILE A 76 -5.05 28.23 -1.06
CA ILE A 76 -5.26 27.30 0.07
C ILE A 76 -3.99 27.14 0.89
N ALA A 77 -2.82 26.99 0.22
CA ALA A 77 -1.56 26.77 0.92
C ALA A 77 -1.13 28.00 1.74
N GLU A 78 -1.28 29.21 1.20
CA GLU A 78 -0.95 30.44 1.97
C GLU A 78 -1.91 30.65 3.15
N GLU A 79 -3.21 30.41 2.96
CA GLU A 79 -4.20 30.44 4.05
C GLU A 79 -3.85 29.40 5.14
N ALA A 80 -3.52 28.16 4.73
CA ALA A 80 -3.10 27.09 5.64
C ALA A 80 -1.81 27.44 6.38
N TYR A 81 -0.85 28.09 5.71
CA TYR A 81 0.38 28.56 6.36
C TYR A 81 0.08 29.56 7.49
N GLU A 82 -0.76 30.56 7.24
CA GLU A 82 -1.14 31.54 8.26
C GLU A 82 -1.82 30.85 9.45
N GLN A 83 -2.79 29.97 9.18
CA GLN A 83 -3.51 29.23 10.21
C GLN A 83 -2.57 28.33 11.05
N HIS A 84 -1.76 27.49 10.43
CA HIS A 84 -0.90 26.55 11.12
C HIS A 84 0.26 27.25 11.84
N SER A 85 0.74 28.38 11.28
CA SER A 85 1.76 29.18 11.93
C SER A 85 1.27 29.77 13.27
N GLN A 86 0.01 30.17 13.32
CA GLN A 86 -0.65 30.66 14.54
C GLN A 86 -0.94 29.51 15.51
N ASP A 87 -1.55 28.42 15.06
CA ASP A 87 -1.93 27.27 15.88
C ASP A 87 -0.71 26.60 16.54
N LEU A 88 0.39 26.48 15.79
CA LEU A 88 1.61 25.79 16.25
C LEU A 88 2.69 26.75 16.80
N GLN A 89 2.42 28.08 16.78
CA GLN A 89 3.34 29.13 17.21
C GLN A 89 4.73 28.97 16.58
N HIS A 90 4.76 28.68 15.27
CA HIS A 90 5.97 28.39 14.53
C HIS A 90 5.93 28.96 13.11
N GLN A 91 7.11 29.39 12.62
CA GLN A 91 7.28 29.82 11.23
C GLN A 91 8.27 28.87 10.54
N LEU A 92 7.95 28.45 9.31
CA LEU A 92 8.82 27.58 8.54
C LEU A 92 10.13 28.32 8.17
N SER A 93 11.24 27.63 8.31
CA SER A 93 12.57 28.17 8.09
C SER A 93 12.91 28.44 6.62
N SER A 94 12.15 27.89 5.69
CA SER A 94 12.36 28.02 4.22
C SER A 94 11.08 27.75 3.46
N ARG A 95 11.04 28.16 2.18
CA ARG A 95 9.93 27.82 1.28
C ARG A 95 9.76 26.32 1.15
N THR A 96 8.53 25.86 1.13
CA THR A 96 8.18 24.47 0.97
C THR A 96 7.84 24.15 -0.50
N PRO A 97 8.46 23.13 -1.11
CA PRO A 97 8.09 22.64 -2.42
C PRO A 97 6.74 21.91 -2.37
N LEU A 98 5.75 22.35 -3.16
CA LEU A 98 4.47 21.67 -3.36
C LEU A 98 4.43 21.12 -4.79
N ILE A 99 4.19 19.84 -4.96
CA ILE A 99 4.16 19.17 -6.26
C ILE A 99 2.74 18.75 -6.56
N LEU A 100 2.13 19.39 -7.56
CA LEU A 100 0.75 19.20 -7.96
C LEU A 100 0.66 18.24 -9.13
N TYR A 101 -0.10 17.17 -8.95
CA TYR A 101 -0.56 16.29 -10.01
C TYR A 101 -2.04 16.55 -10.34
N GLN A 102 -2.39 16.57 -11.63
CA GLN A 102 -3.76 16.85 -12.08
C GLN A 102 -4.72 15.70 -11.79
N SER A 103 -4.19 14.51 -11.56
CA SER A 103 -4.98 13.32 -11.26
C SER A 103 -4.21 12.35 -10.36
N HIS A 104 -4.94 11.45 -9.72
CA HIS A 104 -4.33 10.36 -8.96
C HIS A 104 -3.56 9.38 -9.87
N VAL A 105 -3.97 9.26 -11.13
CA VAL A 105 -3.27 8.42 -12.13
C VAL A 105 -1.87 8.97 -12.41
N ASP A 106 -1.74 10.29 -12.58
CA ASP A 106 -0.45 10.96 -12.77
C ASP A 106 0.41 10.92 -11.50
N PHE A 107 -0.23 11.08 -10.33
CA PHE A 107 0.44 10.99 -9.05
C PHE A 107 1.13 9.64 -8.81
N ARG A 108 0.53 8.54 -9.27
CA ARG A 108 1.14 7.21 -9.21
C ARG A 108 2.43 7.09 -10.03
N ASP A 109 2.64 7.99 -10.99
CA ASP A 109 3.86 8.05 -11.80
C ASP A 109 5.01 8.80 -11.09
N THR A 110 4.78 9.39 -9.89
CA THR A 110 5.83 10.13 -9.16
C THR A 110 7.06 9.26 -8.88
N ASN A 111 8.27 9.76 -9.17
CA ASN A 111 9.51 9.08 -8.83
C ASN A 111 10.08 9.46 -7.45
N ILE A 112 9.36 10.27 -6.68
CA ILE A 112 9.75 10.66 -5.33
C ILE A 112 9.75 9.45 -4.40
N ILE A 113 8.70 8.62 -4.49
CA ILE A 113 8.61 7.32 -3.82
C ILE A 113 8.81 6.23 -4.88
N LEU A 114 9.66 5.24 -4.60
CA LEU A 114 9.91 4.12 -5.52
C LEU A 114 8.82 3.06 -5.46
N ASP A 115 8.18 2.92 -4.32
CA ASP A 115 7.09 1.98 -4.13
C ASP A 115 5.83 2.43 -4.89
N GLU A 116 5.00 1.46 -5.22
CA GLU A 116 3.73 1.71 -5.86
C GLU A 116 2.74 2.35 -4.89
N LEU A 117 2.21 3.52 -5.28
CA LEU A 117 1.18 4.22 -4.52
C LEU A 117 -0.18 3.56 -4.71
N SER A 118 -0.88 3.27 -3.61
CA SER A 118 -2.26 2.80 -3.63
C SER A 118 -3.25 3.95 -3.88
N GLU A 119 -4.46 3.65 -4.37
CA GLU A 119 -5.50 4.66 -4.59
C GLU A 119 -5.98 5.37 -3.30
N GLY A 120 -5.78 4.75 -2.15
CA GLY A 120 -6.15 5.34 -0.87
C GLY A 120 -5.18 6.41 -0.33
N ILE A 121 -4.07 6.69 -1.03
CA ILE A 121 -3.12 7.73 -0.63
C ILE A 121 -3.53 9.05 -1.28
N GLY A 122 -4.04 10.00 -0.48
CA GLY A 122 -4.48 11.30 -0.94
C GLY A 122 -3.35 12.29 -1.23
N GLY A 123 -2.20 12.14 -0.58
CA GLY A 123 -0.98 12.95 -0.70
C GLY A 123 0.10 12.38 0.18
N PHE A 124 1.25 13.01 0.23
CA PHE A 124 2.28 12.75 1.24
C PHE A 124 3.26 13.91 1.36
N ALA A 125 3.77 14.07 2.58
CA ALA A 125 4.88 14.97 2.90
C ALA A 125 6.18 14.15 3.11
N GLU A 126 7.27 14.59 2.48
CA GLU A 126 8.57 13.92 2.56
C GLU A 126 9.53 14.74 3.43
N ILE A 127 10.16 14.09 4.41
CA ILE A 127 10.90 14.76 5.48
C ILE A 127 12.23 15.40 5.02
N PHE A 128 12.96 14.78 4.08
CA PHE A 128 14.34 15.22 3.79
C PHE A 128 14.40 16.50 2.98
N LYS A 129 13.60 16.62 1.92
CA LYS A 129 13.46 17.84 1.11
C LYS A 129 12.25 18.67 1.51
N ARG A 130 11.48 18.23 2.51
CA ARG A 130 10.25 18.87 2.98
C ARG A 130 9.28 19.19 1.85
N ARG A 131 9.19 18.31 0.87
CA ARG A 131 8.28 18.44 -0.26
C ARG A 131 6.95 17.76 0.01
N VAL A 132 5.89 18.39 -0.43
CA VAL A 132 4.53 17.87 -0.37
C VAL A 132 4.10 17.50 -1.77
N VAL A 133 3.52 16.31 -1.93
CA VAL A 133 3.08 15.80 -3.23
C VAL A 133 1.60 15.48 -3.16
N ILE A 134 0.79 16.16 -3.98
CA ILE A 134 -0.67 16.12 -3.90
C ILE A 134 -1.27 15.91 -5.28
N PRO A 135 -2.14 14.91 -5.48
CA PRO A 135 -3.00 14.79 -6.65
C PRO A 135 -4.31 15.55 -6.46
N PHE A 136 -4.90 16.01 -7.55
CA PHE A 136 -6.29 16.39 -7.57
C PHE A 136 -7.18 15.17 -7.86
N THR A 137 -8.15 14.89 -7.01
CA THR A 137 -9.01 13.70 -7.11
C THR A 137 -10.39 13.98 -7.68
N GLY A 138 -10.69 15.26 -7.96
CA GLY A 138 -11.98 15.67 -8.52
C GLY A 138 -12.90 16.40 -7.54
N SER A 139 -12.52 16.51 -6.26
CA SER A 139 -13.20 17.31 -5.22
C SER A 139 -12.29 18.44 -4.75
N LEU A 140 -12.80 19.66 -4.72
CA LEU A 140 -12.06 20.81 -4.18
C LEU A 140 -12.02 20.80 -2.66
N ARG A 141 -13.04 20.27 -2.02
CA ARG A 141 -13.07 20.06 -0.56
C ARG A 141 -11.97 19.09 -0.16
N ASP A 142 -11.93 17.89 -0.73
CA ASP A 142 -10.92 16.89 -0.40
C ASP A 142 -9.50 17.41 -0.73
N PHE A 143 -9.35 18.17 -1.82
CA PHE A 143 -8.09 18.78 -2.20
C PHE A 143 -7.61 19.80 -1.16
N ARG A 144 -8.51 20.65 -0.64
CA ARG A 144 -8.22 21.56 0.46
C ARG A 144 -7.79 20.81 1.72
N GLU A 145 -8.56 19.80 2.10
CA GLU A 145 -8.31 18.98 3.28
C GLU A 145 -6.92 18.33 3.23
N VAL A 146 -6.56 17.71 2.10
CA VAL A 146 -5.24 17.09 1.92
C VAL A 146 -4.12 18.14 1.97
N ILE A 147 -4.29 19.33 1.36
CA ILE A 147 -3.28 20.38 1.43
C ILE A 147 -3.04 20.82 2.88
N LEU A 148 -4.09 21.07 3.65
CA LEU A 148 -3.98 21.44 5.05
C LEU A 148 -3.28 20.34 5.86
N HIS A 149 -3.70 19.09 5.70
CA HIS A 149 -3.13 17.92 6.39
C HIS A 149 -1.61 17.77 6.13
N GLU A 150 -1.23 17.75 4.86
CA GLU A 150 0.18 17.56 4.48
C GLU A 150 1.08 18.75 4.91
N LEU A 151 0.52 19.95 4.95
CA LEU A 151 1.26 21.10 5.45
C LEU A 151 1.49 21.03 6.96
N VAL A 152 0.56 20.48 7.75
CA VAL A 152 0.82 20.23 9.18
C VAL A 152 2.06 19.34 9.36
N HIS A 153 2.22 18.30 8.52
CA HIS A 153 3.43 17.46 8.57
C HIS A 153 4.71 18.24 8.31
N ILE A 154 4.69 19.23 7.43
CA ILE A 154 5.86 20.10 7.20
C ILE A 154 6.20 20.90 8.47
N PHE A 155 5.19 21.46 9.16
CA PHE A 155 5.41 22.13 10.44
C PHE A 155 5.93 21.15 11.51
N GLN A 156 5.35 19.94 11.60
CA GLN A 156 5.82 18.88 12.50
C GLN A 156 7.28 18.53 12.24
N TYR A 157 7.68 18.38 10.98
CA TYR A 157 9.06 18.09 10.62
C TYR A 157 10.01 19.24 11.00
N ASP A 158 9.57 20.49 10.79
CA ASP A 158 10.38 21.66 11.13
C ASP A 158 10.48 21.88 12.65
N ILE A 159 9.39 21.64 13.40
CA ILE A 159 9.37 21.75 14.86
C ILE A 159 10.13 20.61 15.52
N ILE A 160 9.74 19.35 15.25
CA ILE A 160 10.20 18.18 16.02
C ILE A 160 11.59 17.71 15.59
N TYR A 161 11.89 17.74 14.26
CA TYR A 161 13.07 17.12 13.69
C TYR A 161 14.10 18.10 13.14
N GLN A 162 14.09 19.35 13.47
CA GLN A 162 15.03 20.38 13.00
C GLN A 162 16.40 19.83 12.55
N LYS A 163 16.84 20.13 11.31
CA LYS A 163 18.09 19.65 10.71
C LYS A 163 18.17 18.10 10.68
N PRO A 164 17.33 17.42 9.87
CA PRO A 164 17.28 15.96 9.84
C PRO A 164 18.65 15.29 9.60
N PHE A 165 19.55 15.92 8.83
CA PHE A 165 20.89 15.40 8.58
C PHE A 165 21.77 15.31 9.85
N ALA A 166 21.73 16.31 10.72
CA ALA A 166 22.53 16.28 11.95
C ALA A 166 22.03 15.20 12.92
N ARG A 167 20.74 14.90 12.91
CA ARG A 167 20.12 13.91 13.79
C ARG A 167 20.23 12.48 13.28
N ILE A 168 20.30 12.27 11.96
CA ILE A 168 20.64 10.96 11.38
C ILE A 168 22.01 10.52 11.91
N TYR A 169 22.97 11.43 11.94
CA TYR A 169 24.31 11.15 12.45
C TYR A 169 24.35 10.82 13.95
N SER A 170 23.41 11.38 14.73
CA SER A 170 23.31 11.14 16.19
C SER A 170 22.45 9.92 16.54
N GLY A 171 21.85 9.23 15.57
CA GLY A 171 20.93 8.10 15.79
C GLY A 171 19.54 8.52 16.32
N GLU A 172 19.27 9.81 16.50
CA GLU A 172 17.97 10.30 17.00
C GLU A 172 16.82 10.04 16.03
N PHE A 173 17.13 9.77 14.76
CA PHE A 173 16.13 9.46 13.73
C PHE A 173 15.47 8.07 13.89
N LEU A 174 16.04 7.22 14.74
CA LEU A 174 15.45 5.92 15.08
C LEU A 174 14.21 6.04 15.98
N TYR A 175 14.00 7.21 16.59
CA TYR A 175 12.88 7.46 17.48
C TYR A 175 11.90 8.42 16.82
N SER A 176 10.68 7.98 16.62
CA SER A 176 9.57 8.80 16.12
C SER A 176 8.54 9.05 17.22
N ALA A 177 7.90 10.21 17.20
CA ALA A 177 6.71 10.43 18.00
C ALA A 177 5.61 9.43 17.60
N PRO A 178 4.70 9.05 18.52
CA PRO A 178 3.62 8.11 18.22
C PRO A 178 2.78 8.58 17.02
N ILE A 179 2.53 7.67 16.07
CA ILE A 179 1.88 8.00 14.79
C ILE A 179 0.46 8.53 14.99
N TRP A 180 -0.26 8.05 16.03
CA TRP A 180 -1.59 8.56 16.34
C TRP A 180 -1.62 10.05 16.67
N PHE A 181 -0.55 10.57 17.33
CA PHE A 181 -0.43 11.99 17.65
C PHE A 181 -0.03 12.81 16.43
N ILE A 182 0.90 12.31 15.62
CA ILE A 182 1.36 12.97 14.39
C ILE A 182 0.20 13.09 13.39
N GLU A 183 -0.45 11.99 13.06
CA GLU A 183 -1.56 11.95 12.11
C GLU A 183 -2.83 12.59 12.69
N GLY A 184 -3.10 12.34 13.98
CA GLY A 184 -4.27 12.91 14.65
C GLY A 184 -4.20 14.43 14.76
N ALA A 185 -3.02 15.01 15.01
CA ALA A 185 -2.85 16.44 14.99
C ALA A 185 -2.96 17.02 13.57
N ALA A 186 -2.47 16.31 12.56
CA ALA A 186 -2.62 16.71 11.17
C ALA A 186 -4.09 16.71 10.74
N ASP A 187 -4.84 15.62 11.02
CA ASP A 187 -6.28 15.56 10.76
C ASP A 187 -7.07 16.63 11.51
N TYR A 188 -6.78 16.83 12.81
CA TYR A 188 -7.52 17.81 13.64
C TYR A 188 -7.30 19.26 13.18
N LEU A 189 -6.07 19.61 12.80
CA LEU A 189 -5.74 20.97 12.35
C LEU A 189 -6.18 21.24 10.90
N ALA A 190 -6.37 20.17 10.11
CA ALA A 190 -6.79 20.27 8.73
C ALA A 190 -8.30 20.34 8.55
N ASN A 191 -9.05 19.59 9.35
CA ASN A 191 -10.47 19.31 9.06
C ASN A 191 -11.31 19.18 10.31
N ASP A 192 -12.58 19.56 10.17
CA ASP A 192 -13.62 19.10 11.08
C ASP A 192 -13.84 17.58 10.90
N VAL A 193 -14.33 16.93 11.94
CA VAL A 193 -14.67 15.50 11.87
C VAL A 193 -15.85 15.30 10.93
N ASP A 194 -15.66 14.54 9.87
CA ASP A 194 -16.70 14.22 8.91
C ASP A 194 -17.60 13.06 9.35
N ALA A 195 -18.79 12.91 8.75
CA ALA A 195 -19.75 11.86 9.09
C ALA A 195 -19.21 10.44 8.86
N VAL A 196 -18.22 10.25 7.94
CA VAL A 196 -17.57 8.96 7.70
C VAL A 196 -16.56 8.64 8.80
N GLY A 197 -15.77 9.63 9.22
CA GLY A 197 -14.83 9.50 10.35
C GLY A 197 -15.57 9.19 11.65
N GLU A 198 -16.65 9.93 11.93
CA GLU A 198 -17.55 9.67 13.07
C GLU A 198 -18.15 8.26 13.02
N MET A 199 -18.60 7.81 11.85
CA MET A 199 -19.14 6.45 11.64
C MET A 199 -18.13 5.38 12.07
N VAL A 200 -16.89 5.48 11.60
CA VAL A 200 -15.84 4.48 11.86
C VAL A 200 -15.45 4.46 13.35
N LEU A 201 -15.29 5.64 13.95
CA LEU A 201 -14.92 5.77 15.35
C LEU A 201 -16.04 5.28 16.28
N ARG A 202 -17.30 5.64 15.98
CA ARG A 202 -18.49 5.20 16.72
C ARG A 202 -18.66 3.69 16.67
N ASP A 203 -18.55 3.07 15.48
CA ASP A 203 -18.63 1.62 15.33
C ASP A 203 -17.54 0.91 16.16
N ALA A 204 -16.29 1.39 16.09
CA ALA A 204 -15.20 0.83 16.87
C ALA A 204 -15.42 1.00 18.39
N CYS A 205 -15.94 2.15 18.83
CA CYS A 205 -16.25 2.41 20.24
C CYS A 205 -17.35 1.46 20.78
N LEU A 206 -18.45 1.33 20.04
CA LEU A 206 -19.59 0.50 20.44
C LEU A 206 -19.27 -1.00 20.44
N ASN A 207 -18.24 -1.43 19.69
CA ASN A 207 -17.80 -2.83 19.62
C ASN A 207 -16.51 -3.10 20.42
N ASP A 208 -16.09 -2.19 21.31
CA ASP A 208 -14.85 -2.29 22.13
C ASP A 208 -13.59 -2.60 21.27
N GLN A 209 -13.50 -2.01 20.09
CA GLN A 209 -12.39 -2.21 19.15
C GLN A 209 -11.37 -1.06 19.16
N ILE A 210 -11.50 -0.09 20.06
CA ILE A 210 -10.56 1.02 20.19
C ILE A 210 -9.39 0.57 21.07
N PRO A 211 -8.17 0.47 20.51
CA PRO A 211 -6.98 0.16 21.29
C PRO A 211 -6.58 1.34 22.20
N SER A 212 -5.73 1.08 23.18
CA SER A 212 -5.10 2.15 23.96
C SER A 212 -4.19 3.02 23.08
N LEU A 213 -4.12 4.32 23.36
CA LEU A 213 -3.20 5.25 22.69
C LEU A 213 -1.74 4.85 22.92
N THR A 214 -1.43 4.19 24.03
CA THR A 214 -0.08 3.64 24.29
C THR A 214 0.29 2.50 23.35
N ASP A 215 -0.68 1.82 22.75
CA ASP A 215 -0.49 0.73 21.81
C ASP A 215 -0.45 1.20 20.35
N LEU A 216 -0.83 2.46 20.10
CA LEU A 216 -0.89 3.09 18.78
C LEU A 216 0.38 3.87 18.43
N GLU A 217 1.55 3.45 18.88
CA GLU A 217 2.85 4.00 18.39
C GLU A 217 2.96 3.89 16.88
N ASN A 218 2.31 2.86 16.31
CA ASN A 218 2.13 2.68 14.87
C ASN A 218 0.76 2.03 14.60
N PHE A 219 0.27 2.09 13.34
CA PHE A 219 -1.04 1.54 12.98
C PHE A 219 -1.04 0.05 12.59
N TYR A 220 0.06 -0.67 12.75
CA TYR A 220 0.13 -2.10 12.40
C TYR A 220 -0.86 -2.98 13.17
N ILE A 221 -1.17 -2.62 14.41
CA ILE A 221 -2.13 -3.31 15.25
C ILE A 221 -3.55 -3.30 14.67
N LEU A 222 -3.89 -2.24 13.92
CA LEU A 222 -5.21 -2.07 13.29
C LEU A 222 -5.37 -2.91 12.01
N GLY A 223 -4.28 -3.48 11.49
CA GLY A 223 -4.31 -4.27 10.27
C GLY A 223 -4.85 -3.48 9.07
N PRO A 224 -5.97 -3.90 8.43
CA PRO A 224 -6.54 -3.18 7.29
C PRO A 224 -7.33 -1.91 7.70
N GLN A 225 -7.57 -1.68 8.99
CA GLN A 225 -8.35 -0.55 9.50
C GLN A 225 -7.48 0.68 9.80
N VAL A 226 -6.49 0.98 8.96
CA VAL A 226 -5.57 2.11 9.16
C VAL A 226 -6.32 3.43 9.31
N TYR A 227 -7.39 3.64 8.54
CA TYR A 227 -8.23 4.85 8.62
C TYR A 227 -8.83 5.08 10.03
N LEU A 228 -9.18 4.00 10.75
CA LEU A 228 -9.60 4.10 12.15
C LEU A 228 -8.50 4.73 13.03
N GLY A 229 -7.22 4.43 12.76
CA GLY A 229 -6.08 4.99 13.49
C GLY A 229 -6.00 6.51 13.37
N TYR A 230 -6.23 7.05 12.17
CA TYR A 230 -6.32 8.50 11.93
C TYR A 230 -7.46 9.11 12.77
N LYS A 231 -8.65 8.51 12.74
CA LYS A 231 -9.83 9.05 13.44
C LYS A 231 -9.74 8.91 14.96
N ILE A 232 -9.09 7.86 15.47
CA ILE A 232 -8.71 7.76 16.88
C ILE A 232 -7.79 8.92 17.27
N GLY A 233 -6.74 9.16 16.48
CA GLY A 233 -5.79 10.26 16.70
C GLY A 233 -6.49 11.62 16.68
N GLN A 234 -7.31 11.89 15.66
CA GLN A 234 -8.08 13.13 15.52
C GLN A 234 -8.99 13.37 16.73
N SER A 235 -9.73 12.34 17.18
CA SER A 235 -10.60 12.42 18.35
C SER A 235 -9.83 12.64 19.64
N ALA A 236 -8.67 11.98 19.83
CA ALA A 236 -7.85 12.17 21.02
C ALA A 236 -7.23 13.58 21.08
N VAL A 237 -6.79 14.12 19.93
CA VAL A 237 -6.32 15.51 19.84
C VAL A 237 -7.46 16.50 20.06
N GLY A 238 -8.67 16.22 19.52
CA GLY A 238 -9.85 17.03 19.82
C GLY A 238 -10.15 17.07 21.31
N TYR A 239 -10.12 15.93 21.99
CA TYR A 239 -10.28 15.87 23.44
C TYR A 239 -9.18 16.66 24.20
N LEU A 240 -7.95 16.64 23.73
CA LEU A 240 -6.85 17.47 24.27
C LEU A 240 -7.19 18.94 24.15
N VAL A 241 -7.62 19.40 22.98
CA VAL A 241 -7.94 20.80 22.73
C VAL A 241 -9.14 21.26 23.56
N ASP A 242 -10.21 20.49 23.61
CA ASP A 242 -11.44 20.84 24.35
C ASP A 242 -11.22 20.98 25.85
N ASN A 243 -10.23 20.26 26.43
CA ASN A 243 -10.00 20.26 27.86
C ASN A 243 -8.78 21.09 28.31
N TYR A 244 -7.81 21.34 27.40
CA TYR A 244 -6.53 21.96 27.76
C TYR A 244 -6.15 23.14 26.87
N GLY A 245 -6.82 23.35 25.76
CA GLY A 245 -6.56 24.45 24.82
C GLY A 245 -5.81 24.00 23.55
N ARG A 246 -6.08 24.73 22.44
CA ARG A 246 -5.54 24.44 21.10
C ARG A 246 -4.02 24.60 21.02
N GLU A 247 -3.48 25.55 21.77
CA GLU A 247 -2.04 25.81 21.85
C GLU A 247 -1.23 24.64 22.38
N LYS A 248 -1.87 23.71 23.11
CA LYS A 248 -1.20 22.52 23.67
C LYS A 248 -0.68 21.57 22.62
N ILE A 249 -1.23 21.60 21.41
CA ILE A 249 -0.70 20.83 20.27
C ILE A 249 0.72 21.29 19.94
N GLY A 250 0.92 22.60 19.76
CA GLY A 250 2.24 23.20 19.50
C GLY A 250 3.21 23.01 20.65
N GLU A 251 2.77 23.24 21.89
CA GLU A 251 3.61 23.04 23.10
C GLU A 251 4.12 21.59 23.22
N LEU A 252 3.26 20.60 22.96
CA LEU A 252 3.66 19.18 22.94
C LEU A 252 4.70 18.88 21.85
N MET A 253 4.55 19.45 20.66
CA MET A 253 5.51 19.28 19.57
C MET A 253 6.87 19.92 19.92
N HIS A 254 6.88 21.11 20.55
CA HIS A 254 8.09 21.77 21.01
C HIS A 254 8.77 21.01 22.15
N GLU A 255 8.01 20.41 23.08
CA GLU A 255 8.58 19.57 24.15
C GLU A 255 9.13 18.24 23.58
N LEU A 256 8.44 17.60 22.62
CA LEU A 256 8.95 16.44 21.89
C LEU A 256 10.30 16.71 21.21
N ARG A 257 10.53 17.94 20.73
CA ARG A 257 11.81 18.34 20.15
C ARG A 257 12.97 18.19 21.15
N GLN A 258 12.74 18.52 22.44
CA GLN A 258 13.76 18.44 23.50
C GLN A 258 14.03 16.99 23.92
N SER A 259 13.07 16.07 23.71
CA SER A 259 13.22 14.67 24.02
C SER A 259 14.04 13.93 22.95
N ARG A 260 15.15 13.28 23.33
CA ARG A 260 15.94 12.43 22.40
C ARG A 260 15.14 11.25 21.87
N THR A 261 14.32 10.66 22.73
CA THR A 261 13.52 9.45 22.41
C THR A 261 12.13 9.77 21.87
N LYS A 262 11.78 11.08 21.73
CA LYS A 262 10.45 11.54 21.32
C LYS A 262 9.32 10.96 22.19
N ASP A 263 9.57 10.90 23.48
CA ASP A 263 8.67 10.34 24.49
C ASP A 263 7.47 11.27 24.72
N LEU A 264 6.34 10.94 24.13
CA LEU A 264 5.10 11.70 24.28
C LEU A 264 4.55 11.64 25.71
N ASN A 265 4.71 10.52 26.44
CA ASN A 265 4.25 10.40 27.80
C ASN A 265 4.97 11.41 28.74
N ARG A 266 6.28 11.58 28.55
CA ARG A 266 7.05 12.61 29.26
C ARG A 266 6.60 14.01 28.89
N SER A 267 6.41 14.27 27.60
CA SER A 267 5.97 15.59 27.10
C SER A 267 4.59 15.96 27.65
N MET A 268 3.65 14.99 27.70
CA MET A 268 2.34 15.23 28.30
C MET A 268 2.41 15.56 29.79
N LYS A 269 3.26 14.85 30.56
CA LYS A 269 3.46 15.18 31.97
C LYS A 269 3.99 16.61 32.17
N THR A 270 4.87 17.08 31.27
CA THR A 270 5.42 18.44 31.33
C THR A 270 4.37 19.49 30.95
N VAL A 271 3.63 19.28 29.85
CA VAL A 271 2.76 20.28 29.22
C VAL A 271 1.37 20.35 29.86
N ILE A 272 0.77 19.20 30.17
CA ILE A 272 -0.60 19.11 30.71
C ILE A 272 -0.68 18.49 32.12
N GLY A 273 0.45 18.11 32.72
CA GLY A 273 0.53 17.63 34.09
C GLY A 273 0.02 16.19 34.31
N MET A 274 -0.17 15.38 33.24
CA MET A 274 -0.63 14.01 33.38
C MET A 274 0.07 13.02 32.45
N SER A 275 0.01 11.73 32.79
CA SER A 275 0.55 10.66 31.95
C SER A 275 -0.34 10.39 30.75
N LEU A 276 0.25 9.82 29.66
CA LEU A 276 -0.48 9.37 28.48
C LEU A 276 -1.55 8.33 28.85
N GLU A 277 -1.25 7.40 29.77
CA GLU A 277 -2.18 6.40 30.25
C GLU A 277 -3.42 7.01 30.91
N THR A 278 -3.23 7.97 31.83
CA THR A 278 -4.33 8.70 32.49
C THR A 278 -5.15 9.51 31.48
N PHE A 279 -4.49 10.12 30.49
CA PHE A 279 -5.16 10.83 29.41
C PHE A 279 -6.01 9.89 28.57
N ASP A 280 -5.47 8.75 28.15
CA ASP A 280 -6.15 7.71 27.40
C ASP A 280 -7.43 7.22 28.09
N GLU A 281 -7.32 6.89 29.40
CA GLU A 281 -8.51 6.48 30.19
C GLU A 281 -9.60 7.55 30.20
N LYS A 282 -9.23 8.83 30.34
CA LYS A 282 -10.19 9.93 30.34
C LYS A 282 -10.84 10.12 28.99
N TRP A 283 -10.04 10.09 27.92
CA TRP A 283 -10.51 10.21 26.55
C TRP A 283 -11.44 9.04 26.18
N GLN A 284 -11.04 7.79 26.43
CA GLN A 284 -11.89 6.63 26.15
C GLN A 284 -13.23 6.69 26.92
N ARG A 285 -13.21 7.20 28.16
CA ARG A 285 -14.44 7.45 28.92
C ARG A 285 -15.31 8.54 28.29
N ALA A 286 -14.71 9.56 27.72
CA ALA A 286 -15.42 10.66 27.05
C ALA A 286 -16.12 10.17 25.79
N ILE A 287 -15.44 9.43 24.92
CA ILE A 287 -16.04 8.90 23.69
C ILE A 287 -17.13 7.86 23.98
N LYS A 288 -16.97 7.04 25.00
CA LYS A 288 -18.05 6.14 25.46
C LYS A 288 -19.29 6.91 25.92
N LYS A 289 -19.12 8.00 26.66
CA LYS A 289 -20.24 8.88 27.05
C LYS A 289 -20.92 9.51 25.83
N GLN A 290 -20.20 9.82 24.78
CA GLN A 290 -20.73 10.40 23.55
C GLN A 290 -21.55 9.37 22.76
N TYR A 291 -21.05 8.15 22.55
CA TYR A 291 -21.63 7.20 21.59
C TYR A 291 -22.62 6.20 22.19
N PHE A 292 -22.45 5.75 23.45
CA PHE A 292 -23.35 4.77 24.04
C PHE A 292 -24.82 5.21 24.13
N PRO A 293 -25.16 6.47 24.41
CA PRO A 293 -26.55 6.90 24.43
C PRO A 293 -27.27 6.77 23.07
N LEU A 294 -26.53 6.82 21.97
CA LEU A 294 -27.10 6.70 20.62
C LEU A 294 -27.72 5.32 20.34
N VAL A 295 -27.35 4.29 21.09
CA VAL A 295 -27.92 2.93 20.97
C VAL A 295 -29.43 2.92 21.34
N GLN A 296 -29.89 3.89 22.14
CA GLN A 296 -31.31 3.98 22.51
C GLN A 296 -32.18 4.58 21.40
N SER A 297 -31.59 5.45 20.53
CA SER A 297 -32.32 6.17 19.52
C SER A 297 -32.04 5.70 18.09
N ARG A 298 -31.03 4.83 17.88
CA ARG A 298 -30.59 4.37 16.56
C ARG A 298 -30.48 2.86 16.50
N ALA A 299 -30.76 2.28 15.35
CA ALA A 299 -30.77 0.84 15.14
C ALA A 299 -29.47 0.33 14.47
N TYR A 300 -29.09 -0.92 14.76
CA TYR A 300 -28.12 -1.60 13.93
C TYR A 300 -28.75 -2.02 12.60
N PRO A 301 -28.00 -1.98 11.48
CA PRO A 301 -28.54 -2.36 10.16
C PRO A 301 -29.19 -3.75 10.13
N GLN A 302 -28.64 -4.70 10.89
CA GLN A 302 -29.15 -6.08 10.97
C GLN A 302 -30.46 -6.21 11.71
N ASP A 303 -30.84 -5.25 12.56
CA ASP A 303 -32.08 -5.29 13.35
C ASP A 303 -33.29 -4.84 12.53
N VAL A 304 -33.02 -4.06 11.47
CA VAL A 304 -34.06 -3.43 10.66
C VAL A 304 -34.07 -3.88 9.19
N ALA A 305 -33.00 -4.50 8.73
CA ALA A 305 -32.86 -4.93 7.33
C ALA A 305 -32.18 -6.31 7.22
N LYS A 306 -32.58 -7.08 6.21
CA LYS A 306 -31.99 -8.37 5.93
C LYS A 306 -30.59 -8.25 5.37
N ASN A 307 -29.57 -8.77 6.06
CA ASN A 307 -28.20 -8.86 5.56
C ASN A 307 -28.09 -9.95 4.49
N LEU A 308 -27.86 -9.56 3.22
CA LEU A 308 -27.70 -10.48 2.10
C LEU A 308 -26.30 -11.10 2.00
N THR A 309 -25.30 -10.53 2.68
CA THR A 309 -23.89 -10.95 2.61
C THR A 309 -23.33 -11.44 3.95
N LYS A 310 -24.18 -11.72 4.93
CA LYS A 310 -23.81 -12.15 6.30
C LYS A 310 -22.78 -13.30 6.30
N ASP A 311 -22.99 -14.30 5.46
CA ASP A 311 -22.15 -15.49 5.37
C ASP A 311 -21.02 -15.34 4.33
N SER A 312 -20.79 -14.13 3.87
CA SER A 312 -19.74 -13.86 2.88
C SER A 312 -18.36 -14.11 3.49
N LYS A 313 -17.56 -14.90 2.77
CA LYS A 313 -16.12 -15.09 3.05
C LYS A 313 -15.26 -13.88 2.71
N TYR A 314 -15.85 -12.86 2.11
CA TYR A 314 -15.16 -11.66 1.64
C TYR A 314 -14.98 -10.65 2.75
N SER A 315 -14.00 -9.77 2.61
CA SER A 315 -13.68 -8.73 3.60
C SER A 315 -14.73 -7.62 3.65
N HIS A 316 -15.35 -7.32 2.50
CA HIS A 316 -16.39 -6.30 2.36
C HIS A 316 -17.26 -6.63 1.15
N SER A 317 -18.47 -6.10 1.15
CA SER A 317 -19.41 -6.13 0.02
C SER A 317 -20.02 -4.75 -0.13
N ILE A 318 -19.88 -4.14 -1.29
CA ILE A 318 -20.23 -2.74 -1.56
C ILE A 318 -20.91 -2.57 -2.92
N GLN A 319 -21.49 -1.41 -3.17
CA GLN A 319 -22.03 -1.00 -4.47
C GLN A 319 -23.10 -1.94 -5.02
N PRO A 320 -24.17 -2.24 -4.25
CA PRO A 320 -25.25 -3.09 -4.73
C PRO A 320 -26.04 -2.44 -5.86
N ALA A 321 -26.45 -3.25 -6.83
CA ALA A 321 -27.32 -2.87 -7.92
C ALA A 321 -28.35 -3.95 -8.20
N PHE A 322 -29.65 -3.65 -8.11
CA PHE A 322 -30.73 -4.57 -8.48
C PHE A 322 -30.72 -4.83 -9.99
N SER A 323 -31.03 -6.07 -10.36
CA SER A 323 -31.48 -6.35 -11.73
C SER A 323 -32.83 -5.65 -12.00
N PRO A 324 -33.16 -5.33 -13.27
CA PRO A 324 -34.47 -4.78 -13.60
C PRO A 324 -35.66 -5.70 -13.22
N SER A 325 -35.46 -7.01 -13.02
CA SER A 325 -36.46 -7.94 -12.49
C SER A 325 -36.61 -7.90 -10.97
N GLY A 326 -35.61 -7.33 -10.24
CA GLY A 326 -35.63 -7.25 -8.76
C GLY A 326 -35.30 -8.55 -8.04
N ASP A 327 -35.05 -9.66 -8.74
CA ASP A 327 -34.75 -10.98 -8.18
C ASP A 327 -33.27 -11.23 -7.99
N LEU A 328 -32.41 -10.45 -8.66
CA LEU A 328 -30.96 -10.53 -8.57
C LEU A 328 -30.36 -9.23 -8.06
N VAL A 329 -29.22 -9.34 -7.39
CA VAL A 329 -28.35 -8.22 -6.99
C VAL A 329 -26.94 -8.45 -7.47
N ALA A 330 -26.36 -7.46 -8.16
CA ALA A 330 -24.94 -7.39 -8.44
C ALA A 330 -24.25 -6.51 -7.42
N TYR A 331 -23.08 -6.89 -6.93
CA TYR A 331 -22.29 -6.08 -6.02
C TYR A 331 -20.79 -6.34 -6.17
N ILE A 332 -19.99 -5.43 -5.67
CA ILE A 332 -18.52 -5.57 -5.66
C ILE A 332 -18.09 -6.10 -4.31
N THR A 333 -17.14 -7.05 -4.33
CA THR A 333 -16.57 -7.63 -3.13
C THR A 333 -15.06 -7.77 -3.22
N GLY A 334 -14.37 -7.65 -2.08
CA GLY A 334 -12.93 -7.83 -1.99
C GLY A 334 -12.56 -9.28 -1.71
N ASN A 335 -11.70 -9.87 -2.55
CA ASN A 335 -11.20 -11.22 -2.36
C ASN A 335 -9.69 -11.26 -2.58
N ALA A 336 -8.95 -11.45 -1.49
CA ALA A 336 -7.49 -11.61 -1.54
C ALA A 336 -6.76 -10.47 -2.30
N GLY A 337 -7.21 -9.22 -2.09
CA GLY A 337 -6.62 -8.04 -2.75
C GLY A 337 -7.09 -7.81 -4.18
N PHE A 338 -8.10 -8.55 -4.65
CA PHE A 338 -8.76 -8.32 -5.93
C PHE A 338 -10.22 -7.95 -5.72
N SER A 339 -10.74 -7.07 -6.55
CA SER A 339 -12.18 -6.78 -6.61
C SER A 339 -12.89 -7.74 -7.55
N GLU A 340 -14.04 -8.26 -7.11
CA GLU A 340 -14.89 -9.17 -7.88
C GLU A 340 -16.29 -8.58 -7.99
N ILE A 341 -16.93 -8.71 -9.14
CA ILE A 341 -18.36 -8.46 -9.32
C ILE A 341 -19.07 -9.80 -9.16
N VAL A 342 -19.96 -9.87 -8.18
CA VAL A 342 -20.69 -11.06 -7.81
C VAL A 342 -22.17 -10.82 -8.05
N LEU A 343 -22.89 -11.87 -8.50
CA LEU A 343 -24.33 -11.91 -8.62
C LEU A 343 -24.91 -12.84 -7.60
N SER A 344 -25.91 -12.36 -6.86
CA SER A 344 -26.63 -13.12 -5.81
C SER A 344 -28.13 -12.99 -5.97
N SER A 345 -28.84 -13.98 -5.43
CA SER A 345 -30.31 -13.95 -5.32
C SER A 345 -30.74 -12.97 -4.23
N THR A 346 -31.75 -12.16 -4.48
CA THR A 346 -32.34 -11.26 -3.46
C THR A 346 -33.18 -12.01 -2.45
N LYS A 347 -33.67 -13.22 -2.80
CA LYS A 347 -34.52 -14.03 -1.93
C LYS A 347 -33.77 -14.52 -0.69
N ASP A 348 -32.55 -15.01 -0.83
CA ASP A 348 -31.78 -15.67 0.22
C ASP A 348 -30.33 -15.18 0.37
N GLY A 349 -29.86 -14.25 -0.48
CA GLY A 349 -28.50 -13.77 -0.48
C GLY A 349 -27.49 -14.77 -1.11
N LYS A 350 -27.96 -15.93 -1.58
CA LYS A 350 -27.10 -16.98 -2.14
C LYS A 350 -26.34 -16.47 -3.37
N GLN A 351 -25.03 -16.55 -3.29
CA GLN A 351 -24.17 -16.25 -4.43
C GLN A 351 -24.42 -17.26 -5.55
N LEU A 352 -24.77 -16.76 -6.74
CA LEU A 352 -25.03 -17.57 -7.93
C LEU A 352 -23.74 -17.80 -8.72
N PHE A 353 -23.09 -16.70 -9.12
CA PHE A 353 -21.81 -16.76 -9.82
C PHE A 353 -21.06 -15.44 -9.76
N ARG A 354 -19.81 -15.49 -10.20
CA ARG A 354 -18.94 -14.32 -10.38
C ARG A 354 -19.09 -13.81 -11.81
N VAL A 355 -19.44 -12.54 -11.98
CA VAL A 355 -19.58 -11.87 -13.26
C VAL A 355 -18.20 -11.48 -13.80
N SER A 356 -17.36 -10.89 -12.96
CA SER A 356 -16.04 -10.42 -13.36
C SER A 356 -15.09 -10.37 -12.15
N ARG A 357 -13.80 -10.36 -12.43
CA ARG A 357 -12.76 -10.29 -11.42
C ARG A 357 -11.55 -9.53 -11.93
N SER A 358 -11.06 -8.55 -11.16
CA SER A 358 -9.73 -7.98 -11.39
C SER A 358 -8.67 -9.03 -11.08
N PHE A 359 -7.75 -9.27 -12.01
CA PHE A 359 -6.73 -10.30 -11.88
C PHE A 359 -5.56 -10.01 -12.82
N PHE A 360 -4.33 -10.41 -12.46
CA PHE A 360 -3.14 -10.16 -13.27
C PHE A 360 -3.19 -10.72 -14.72
N ARG A 361 -4.06 -11.67 -15.00
CA ARG A 361 -4.36 -12.19 -16.36
C ARG A 361 -5.66 -11.65 -16.93
N SER A 362 -6.39 -10.80 -16.19
CA SER A 362 -7.63 -10.22 -16.68
C SER A 362 -7.35 -9.10 -17.69
N LYS A 363 -8.40 -8.67 -18.38
CA LYS A 363 -8.34 -7.57 -19.32
C LYS A 363 -8.28 -6.19 -18.62
N TYR A 364 -8.23 -6.17 -17.28
CA TYR A 364 -8.15 -4.96 -16.47
C TYR A 364 -7.49 -5.28 -15.10
N GLU A 365 -6.95 -4.25 -14.45
CA GLU A 365 -6.22 -4.36 -13.18
C GLU A 365 -7.12 -4.04 -12.00
N GLU A 366 -8.04 -3.10 -12.15
CA GLU A 366 -8.83 -2.55 -11.07
C GLU A 366 -10.23 -2.15 -11.54
N ILE A 367 -11.25 -2.40 -10.69
CA ILE A 367 -12.63 -1.93 -10.88
C ILE A 367 -12.76 -0.61 -10.16
N ARG A 368 -13.29 0.41 -10.82
CA ARG A 368 -13.60 1.70 -10.19
C ARG A 368 -14.80 1.55 -9.26
N THR A 369 -14.67 2.00 -8.02
CA THR A 369 -15.68 1.80 -6.97
C THR A 369 -16.26 3.09 -6.41
N GLU A 370 -15.85 4.23 -6.92
CA GLU A 370 -16.38 5.53 -6.52
C GLU A 370 -17.81 5.73 -7.03
N GLY A 371 -18.62 6.38 -6.23
CA GLY A 371 -20.03 6.63 -6.51
C GLY A 371 -20.84 5.34 -6.69
N ARG A 372 -21.60 5.21 -7.76
CA ARG A 372 -22.31 3.98 -8.17
C ARG A 372 -21.49 3.23 -9.20
N ALA A 373 -20.86 2.16 -8.80
CA ALA A 373 -19.92 1.46 -9.67
C ALA A 373 -20.57 0.58 -10.74
N LEU A 374 -21.81 0.13 -10.55
CA LEU A 374 -22.48 -0.85 -11.41
C LEU A 374 -23.79 -0.30 -11.96
N SER A 375 -24.03 -0.49 -13.25
CA SER A 375 -25.31 -0.19 -13.90
C SER A 375 -25.79 -1.35 -14.75
N TRP A 376 -27.04 -1.78 -14.53
CA TRP A 376 -27.72 -2.75 -15.35
C TRP A 376 -28.32 -2.10 -16.59
N SER A 377 -28.28 -2.81 -17.73
CA SER A 377 -29.06 -2.43 -18.89
C SER A 377 -30.57 -2.63 -18.65
N PRO A 378 -31.45 -1.86 -19.26
CA PRO A 378 -32.92 -1.97 -19.04
C PRO A 378 -33.48 -3.36 -19.32
N ASP A 379 -32.86 -4.12 -20.24
CA ASP A 379 -33.23 -5.50 -20.59
C ASP A 379 -32.77 -6.57 -19.58
N GLY A 380 -31.97 -6.16 -18.57
CA GLY A 380 -31.46 -7.04 -17.51
C GLY A 380 -30.37 -8.03 -17.96
N ASN A 381 -29.87 -7.91 -19.18
CA ASN A 381 -28.90 -8.86 -19.73
C ASN A 381 -27.44 -8.42 -19.58
N ARG A 382 -27.18 -7.12 -19.31
CA ARG A 382 -25.83 -6.55 -19.31
C ARG A 382 -25.57 -5.75 -18.04
N ILE A 383 -24.30 -5.71 -17.65
CA ILE A 383 -23.78 -4.82 -16.59
C ILE A 383 -22.65 -4.00 -17.17
N ALA A 384 -22.75 -2.67 -17.03
CA ALA A 384 -21.69 -1.73 -17.34
C ALA A 384 -20.94 -1.32 -16.06
N PHE A 385 -19.63 -1.20 -16.15
CA PHE A 385 -18.74 -0.73 -15.08
C PHE A 385 -17.45 -0.19 -15.65
N PHE A 386 -16.78 0.66 -14.85
CA PHE A 386 -15.50 1.23 -15.23
C PHE A 386 -14.34 0.45 -14.63
N VAL A 387 -13.23 0.42 -15.38
CA VAL A 387 -12.00 -0.24 -14.96
C VAL A 387 -10.78 0.58 -15.34
N ASN A 388 -9.73 0.41 -14.56
CA ASN A 388 -8.39 0.83 -14.90
C ASN A 388 -7.61 -0.36 -15.46
N HIS A 389 -6.95 -0.15 -16.60
CA HIS A 389 -6.03 -1.12 -17.18
C HIS A 389 -4.82 -0.41 -17.77
N ARG A 390 -3.64 -0.68 -17.22
CA ARG A 390 -2.39 0.02 -17.55
C ARG A 390 -2.56 1.53 -17.45
N SER A 391 -3.34 1.93 -16.46
CA SER A 391 -3.75 3.29 -16.13
C SER A 391 -4.46 4.06 -17.24
N GLU A 392 -5.04 3.38 -18.15
CA GLU A 392 -6.05 3.88 -19.06
C GLU A 392 -7.42 3.50 -18.52
N MET A 393 -8.38 4.40 -18.65
CA MET A 393 -9.76 4.17 -18.25
C MET A 393 -10.54 3.47 -19.35
N TYR A 394 -11.33 2.48 -18.98
CA TYR A 394 -12.21 1.75 -19.91
C TYR A 394 -13.59 1.60 -19.29
N ILE A 395 -14.61 1.66 -20.14
CA ILE A 395 -15.91 1.08 -19.81
C ILE A 395 -15.95 -0.36 -20.35
N LEU A 396 -16.40 -1.26 -19.51
CA LEU A 396 -16.66 -2.66 -19.86
C LEU A 396 -18.16 -2.94 -19.74
N ILE A 397 -18.71 -3.64 -20.73
CA ILE A 397 -20.08 -4.14 -20.71
C ILE A 397 -20.03 -5.66 -20.83
N ILE A 398 -20.49 -6.33 -19.78
CA ILE A 398 -20.53 -7.79 -19.69
C ILE A 398 -21.97 -8.27 -19.79
N ASN A 399 -22.21 -9.25 -20.66
CA ASN A 399 -23.47 -9.97 -20.70
C ASN A 399 -23.49 -11.00 -19.56
N VAL A 400 -24.45 -10.89 -18.67
CA VAL A 400 -24.53 -11.72 -17.46
C VAL A 400 -25.00 -13.15 -17.76
N VAL A 401 -25.79 -13.33 -18.82
CA VAL A 401 -26.32 -14.63 -19.24
C VAL A 401 -25.22 -15.48 -19.87
N THR A 402 -24.52 -14.92 -20.86
CA THR A 402 -23.41 -15.60 -21.55
C THR A 402 -22.09 -15.50 -20.79
N ARG A 403 -21.96 -14.61 -19.79
CA ARG A 403 -20.74 -14.29 -19.00
C ARG A 403 -19.58 -13.82 -19.88
N LYS A 404 -19.87 -13.22 -21.02
CA LYS A 404 -18.88 -12.72 -21.97
C LYS A 404 -18.80 -11.20 -21.94
N LEU A 405 -17.59 -10.68 -22.13
CA LEU A 405 -17.37 -9.28 -22.40
C LEU A 405 -17.86 -8.95 -23.80
N GLU A 406 -18.89 -8.10 -23.92
CA GLU A 406 -19.46 -7.66 -25.20
C GLU A 406 -18.79 -6.39 -25.71
N THR A 407 -18.54 -5.42 -24.79
CA THR A 407 -18.04 -4.10 -25.19
C THR A 407 -16.87 -3.70 -24.30
N ARG A 408 -15.83 -3.14 -24.93
CA ARG A 408 -14.70 -2.50 -24.26
C ARG A 408 -14.35 -1.23 -25.02
N ILE A 409 -14.59 -0.07 -24.40
CA ILE A 409 -14.28 1.24 -25.00
C ILE A 409 -13.26 1.93 -24.09
N ARG A 410 -12.17 2.42 -24.69
CA ARG A 410 -11.17 3.27 -24.02
C ARG A 410 -11.76 4.67 -23.87
N LEU A 411 -11.53 5.26 -22.71
CA LEU A 411 -12.00 6.60 -22.35
C LEU A 411 -10.79 7.50 -22.09
N GLU A 412 -10.75 8.66 -22.73
CA GLU A 412 -9.64 9.62 -22.61
C GLU A 412 -9.91 10.64 -21.48
N PHE A 413 -9.97 10.13 -20.25
CA PHE A 413 -10.18 10.88 -19.02
C PHE A 413 -9.16 10.49 -17.95
N ASP A 414 -8.92 11.41 -17.04
CA ASP A 414 -8.02 11.19 -15.90
C ASP A 414 -8.62 10.25 -14.85
N SER A 415 -9.95 10.35 -14.64
CA SER A 415 -10.75 9.42 -13.83
C SER A 415 -12.18 9.35 -14.38
N VAL A 416 -12.87 8.22 -14.16
CA VAL A 416 -14.27 7.99 -14.53
C VAL A 416 -14.99 7.25 -13.42
N GLN A 417 -16.27 7.57 -13.20
CA GLN A 417 -17.09 6.94 -12.15
C GLN A 417 -18.58 6.98 -12.49
N SER A 418 -19.34 6.11 -11.79
CA SER A 418 -20.81 6.11 -11.76
C SER A 418 -21.49 6.02 -13.14
N PRO A 419 -21.31 4.88 -13.86
CA PRO A 419 -22.05 4.66 -15.10
C PRO A 419 -23.55 4.47 -14.81
N SER A 420 -24.42 5.06 -15.63
CA SER A 420 -25.87 4.85 -15.57
C SER A 420 -26.48 4.78 -16.96
N TYR A 421 -27.15 3.66 -17.28
CA TYR A 421 -27.88 3.49 -18.52
C TYR A 421 -29.12 4.39 -18.60
N ASN A 422 -29.44 4.88 -19.78
CA ASN A 422 -30.70 5.52 -20.06
C ASN A 422 -31.83 4.48 -20.25
N ALA A 423 -33.07 4.92 -20.37
CA ALA A 423 -34.26 4.07 -20.50
C ALA A 423 -34.21 3.12 -21.71
N THR A 424 -33.58 3.53 -22.83
CA THR A 424 -33.49 2.74 -24.07
C THR A 424 -32.27 1.80 -24.11
N GLY A 425 -31.30 1.99 -23.19
CA GLY A 425 -30.09 1.15 -23.12
C GLY A 425 -29.04 1.43 -24.20
N ASP A 426 -29.18 2.52 -24.96
CA ASP A 426 -28.25 2.94 -26.01
C ASP A 426 -27.26 4.02 -25.56
N LYS A 427 -27.47 4.62 -24.38
CA LYS A 427 -26.59 5.66 -23.82
C LYS A 427 -26.24 5.38 -22.37
N ILE A 428 -25.05 5.86 -21.95
CA ILE A 428 -24.58 5.82 -20.57
C ILE A 428 -24.16 7.21 -20.17
N VAL A 429 -24.77 7.76 -19.09
CA VAL A 429 -24.24 8.93 -18.41
C VAL A 429 -23.20 8.50 -17.39
N PHE A 430 -22.18 9.31 -17.19
CA PHE A 430 -21.12 9.07 -16.20
C PHE A 430 -20.45 10.39 -15.80
N SER A 431 -19.78 10.39 -14.67
CA SER A 431 -18.94 11.49 -14.23
C SER A 431 -17.48 11.20 -14.59
N ALA A 432 -16.74 12.22 -15.03
CA ALA A 432 -15.34 12.08 -15.38
C ALA A 432 -14.51 13.34 -15.03
N LEU A 433 -13.30 13.10 -14.56
CA LEU A 433 -12.26 14.11 -14.33
C LEU A 433 -11.49 14.35 -15.62
N LYS A 434 -11.39 15.59 -16.04
CA LYS A 434 -10.61 16.03 -17.20
C LYS A 434 -10.03 17.42 -16.97
N ASN A 435 -8.72 17.58 -17.11
CA ASN A 435 -8.02 18.85 -16.93
C ASN A 435 -8.35 19.55 -15.59
N GLY A 436 -8.43 18.78 -14.51
CA GLY A 436 -8.70 19.31 -13.17
C GLY A 436 -10.14 19.77 -12.93
N GLN A 437 -11.11 19.29 -13.70
CA GLN A 437 -12.54 19.56 -13.55
C GLN A 437 -13.33 18.26 -13.70
N THR A 438 -14.27 18.01 -12.79
CA THR A 438 -15.16 16.85 -12.83
C THR A 438 -16.52 17.27 -13.36
N ASP A 439 -16.90 16.78 -14.54
CA ASP A 439 -18.14 17.06 -15.25
C ASP A 439 -18.91 15.78 -15.56
N LEU A 440 -20.18 15.92 -15.98
CA LEU A 440 -21.00 14.83 -16.51
C LEU A 440 -20.87 14.70 -18.02
N PHE A 441 -20.80 13.46 -18.47
CA PHE A 441 -20.67 13.08 -19.87
C PHE A 441 -21.69 12.03 -20.24
N VAL A 442 -22.09 11.98 -21.53
CA VAL A 442 -22.88 10.90 -22.10
C VAL A 442 -22.09 10.18 -23.19
N LEU A 443 -22.01 8.87 -23.06
CA LEU A 443 -21.50 7.97 -24.09
C LEU A 443 -22.68 7.39 -24.87
N ASP A 444 -22.74 7.65 -26.17
CA ASP A 444 -23.60 6.97 -27.13
C ASP A 444 -22.96 5.62 -27.53
N LEU A 445 -23.57 4.52 -27.14
CA LEU A 445 -23.02 3.18 -27.35
C LEU A 445 -23.10 2.71 -28.81
N VAL A 446 -23.97 3.32 -29.61
CA VAL A 446 -24.13 3.01 -31.04
C VAL A 446 -23.13 3.78 -31.88
N LYS A 447 -22.98 5.07 -31.60
CA LYS A 447 -22.07 5.96 -32.33
C LYS A 447 -20.65 5.97 -31.78
N HIS A 448 -20.42 5.41 -30.61
CA HIS A 448 -19.17 5.52 -29.86
C HIS A 448 -18.70 6.96 -29.63
N LYS A 449 -19.65 7.88 -29.43
CA LYS A 449 -19.38 9.30 -29.25
C LYS A 449 -19.65 9.70 -27.81
N ILE A 450 -18.81 10.59 -27.29
CA ILE A 450 -18.93 11.15 -25.92
C ILE A 450 -19.20 12.63 -26.06
N ASP A 451 -20.26 13.09 -25.41
CA ASP A 451 -20.68 14.48 -25.38
C ASP A 451 -20.70 14.99 -23.91
N TYR A 452 -20.39 16.26 -23.70
CA TYR A 452 -20.55 16.94 -22.40
C TYR A 452 -22.03 17.13 -22.08
N LEU A 453 -22.42 16.89 -20.82
CA LEU A 453 -23.71 17.32 -20.27
C LEU A 453 -23.60 18.56 -19.40
N THR A 454 -22.57 18.60 -18.53
CA THR A 454 -22.28 19.78 -17.71
C THR A 454 -20.91 20.32 -18.10
N LYS A 455 -20.70 21.61 -17.90
CA LYS A 455 -19.44 22.30 -18.11
C LYS A 455 -19.48 23.62 -17.31
N ASP A 456 -19.46 23.47 -16.02
CA ASP A 456 -19.53 24.55 -15.07
C ASP A 456 -18.36 24.45 -14.04
N PRO A 457 -18.19 25.42 -13.13
CA PRO A 457 -17.06 25.38 -12.19
C PRO A 457 -17.23 24.38 -11.03
N PHE A 458 -18.37 23.71 -10.95
CA PHE A 458 -18.67 22.76 -9.89
C PHE A 458 -18.19 21.37 -10.25
N ASN A 459 -17.90 20.55 -9.25
CA ASN A 459 -17.53 19.15 -9.48
C ASN A 459 -18.81 18.31 -9.39
N ASP A 460 -19.21 17.71 -10.51
CA ASP A 460 -20.43 16.95 -10.65
C ASP A 460 -20.13 15.45 -10.61
N GLN A 461 -20.83 14.71 -9.74
CA GLN A 461 -20.53 13.30 -9.49
C GLN A 461 -21.79 12.46 -9.23
N SER A 462 -21.64 11.13 -9.32
CA SER A 462 -22.69 10.14 -9.04
C SER A 462 -23.98 10.34 -9.85
N PRO A 463 -23.92 10.58 -11.18
CA PRO A 463 -25.13 10.73 -11.98
C PRO A 463 -25.93 9.43 -12.08
N VAL A 464 -27.25 9.57 -12.04
CA VAL A 464 -28.18 8.48 -12.29
C VAL A 464 -29.30 8.93 -13.23
N TRP A 465 -29.49 8.16 -14.30
CA TRP A 465 -30.55 8.42 -15.27
C TRP A 465 -31.90 7.97 -14.71
N HIS A 466 -32.96 8.78 -14.92
CA HIS A 466 -34.31 8.33 -14.62
C HIS A 466 -34.70 7.17 -15.55
N PRO A 467 -35.29 6.08 -15.05
CA PRO A 467 -35.54 4.86 -15.83
C PRO A 467 -36.54 5.03 -16.96
N VAL A 468 -37.30 6.13 -17.01
CA VAL A 468 -38.33 6.40 -18.03
C VAL A 468 -38.16 7.78 -18.67
N LYS A 469 -37.85 8.80 -17.89
CA LYS A 469 -37.80 10.24 -18.33
C LYS A 469 -36.36 10.63 -18.71
N GLY A 470 -36.25 11.73 -19.47
CA GLY A 470 -34.97 12.36 -19.82
C GLY A 470 -34.33 13.16 -18.66
N LEU A 471 -34.49 12.72 -17.41
CA LEU A 471 -33.96 13.38 -16.21
C LEU A 471 -32.74 12.66 -15.69
N ILE A 472 -31.77 13.41 -15.18
CA ILE A 472 -30.57 12.89 -14.51
C ILE A 472 -30.47 13.54 -13.14
N ALA A 473 -30.42 12.73 -12.07
CA ALA A 473 -30.07 13.21 -10.74
C ALA A 473 -28.58 12.99 -10.46
N TYR A 474 -27.91 13.94 -9.80
CA TYR A 474 -26.50 13.87 -9.49
C TYR A 474 -26.14 14.69 -8.26
N ALA A 475 -25.00 14.45 -7.67
CA ALA A 475 -24.42 15.27 -6.61
C ALA A 475 -23.46 16.30 -7.23
N SER A 476 -23.54 17.55 -6.81
CA SER A 476 -22.70 18.66 -7.29
C SER A 476 -22.05 19.36 -6.09
N GLU A 477 -20.72 19.45 -6.10
CA GLU A 477 -19.96 20.11 -5.03
C GLU A 477 -20.09 21.63 -5.15
N ARG A 478 -20.91 22.22 -4.28
CA ARG A 478 -21.21 23.66 -4.26
C ARG A 478 -20.97 24.19 -2.84
N SER A 479 -20.24 25.29 -2.75
CA SER A 479 -19.93 25.91 -1.43
C SER A 479 -19.34 24.92 -0.42
N GLY A 480 -18.49 23.98 -0.89
CA GLY A 480 -17.83 22.97 -0.05
C GLY A 480 -18.71 21.79 0.36
N ARG A 481 -19.90 21.61 -0.27
CA ARG A 481 -20.84 20.52 0.05
C ARG A 481 -21.39 19.87 -1.21
N ASP A 482 -21.71 18.60 -1.10
CA ASP A 482 -22.36 17.84 -2.17
C ASP A 482 -23.88 18.07 -2.13
N GLN A 483 -24.40 18.86 -3.05
CA GLN A 483 -25.82 19.18 -3.17
C GLN A 483 -26.50 18.36 -4.27
N LEU A 484 -27.77 18.03 -4.08
CA LEU A 484 -28.54 17.28 -5.07
C LEU A 484 -28.99 18.21 -6.22
N VAL A 485 -28.72 17.78 -7.44
CA VAL A 485 -29.15 18.47 -8.65
C VAL A 485 -29.90 17.50 -9.58
N ILE A 486 -30.98 18.00 -10.19
CA ILE A 486 -31.76 17.29 -11.22
C ILE A 486 -31.61 18.02 -12.53
N LEU A 487 -31.01 17.38 -13.53
CA LEU A 487 -30.85 17.88 -14.89
C LEU A 487 -31.96 17.36 -15.79
N ASP A 488 -32.66 18.22 -16.45
CA ASP A 488 -33.49 17.86 -17.59
C ASP A 488 -32.65 17.96 -18.90
N VAL A 489 -32.45 16.82 -19.52
CA VAL A 489 -31.56 16.68 -20.70
C VAL A 489 -32.15 17.38 -21.93
N GLU A 490 -33.49 17.46 -22.06
CA GLU A 490 -34.16 18.06 -23.22
C GLU A 490 -34.16 19.59 -23.10
N SER A 491 -34.62 20.12 -21.96
CA SER A 491 -34.67 21.58 -21.72
C SER A 491 -33.32 22.18 -21.35
N LYS A 492 -32.33 21.35 -20.99
CA LYS A 492 -31.02 21.75 -20.47
C LYS A 492 -31.11 22.66 -19.24
N THR A 493 -32.01 22.35 -18.35
CA THR A 493 -32.20 23.10 -17.11
C THR A 493 -31.80 22.23 -15.91
N ASN A 494 -31.15 22.87 -14.95
CA ASN A 494 -30.82 22.28 -13.66
C ASN A 494 -31.80 22.73 -12.60
N ARG A 495 -32.30 21.80 -11.80
CA ARG A 495 -33.04 22.07 -10.56
C ARG A 495 -32.13 21.72 -9.40
N LEU A 496 -31.69 22.73 -8.67
CA LEU A 496 -30.95 22.52 -7.41
C LEU A 496 -31.95 22.22 -6.30
N VAL A 497 -31.76 21.12 -5.61
CA VAL A 497 -32.54 20.72 -4.43
C VAL A 497 -31.70 20.99 -3.19
N ASP A 498 -31.95 22.09 -2.53
CA ASP A 498 -31.21 22.47 -1.33
C ASP A 498 -31.85 21.82 -0.09
N ILE A 499 -31.08 20.93 0.56
CA ILE A 499 -31.44 20.27 1.83
C ILE A 499 -30.69 20.89 3.02
N GLY A 500 -30.26 22.14 2.90
CA GLY A 500 -29.51 22.85 3.93
C GLY A 500 -28.01 22.56 3.91
N GLN A 501 -27.41 22.61 5.08
CA GLN A 501 -25.96 22.51 5.25
C GLN A 501 -25.44 21.05 5.30
N HIS A 502 -26.01 20.13 4.48
CA HIS A 502 -25.75 18.71 4.49
C HIS A 502 -25.23 18.18 3.16
N ASN A 503 -24.55 17.06 3.20
CA ASN A 503 -24.05 16.38 2.00
C ASN A 503 -25.04 15.35 1.53
N VAL A 504 -25.24 15.27 0.22
CA VAL A 504 -26.00 14.24 -0.48
C VAL A 504 -25.07 13.29 -1.19
N ALA A 505 -25.34 12.00 -1.09
CA ALA A 505 -24.55 10.98 -1.76
C ALA A 505 -25.44 9.97 -2.51
N THR A 506 -24.95 9.54 -3.66
CA THR A 506 -25.45 8.39 -4.43
C THR A 506 -26.98 8.35 -4.66
N PRO A 507 -27.56 9.36 -5.33
CA PRO A 507 -28.99 9.38 -5.63
C PRO A 507 -29.41 8.20 -6.52
N SER A 508 -30.70 7.80 -6.46
CA SER A 508 -31.29 6.77 -7.32
C SER A 508 -32.80 7.00 -7.48
N TRP A 509 -33.28 6.92 -8.71
CA TRP A 509 -34.69 7.06 -9.03
C TRP A 509 -35.48 5.78 -8.75
N SER A 510 -36.71 5.93 -8.30
CA SER A 510 -37.74 4.91 -8.42
C SER A 510 -38.17 4.78 -9.90
N ARG A 511 -38.85 3.69 -10.24
CA ARG A 511 -39.28 3.46 -11.63
C ARG A 511 -40.66 4.06 -11.94
N GLU A 512 -41.60 3.92 -11.01
CA GLU A 512 -43.02 4.24 -11.24
C GLU A 512 -43.49 5.46 -10.45
N SER A 513 -43.02 5.65 -9.22
CA SER A 513 -43.56 6.63 -8.28
C SER A 513 -42.90 8.00 -8.27
N GLU A 514 -41.99 8.30 -9.18
CA GLU A 514 -41.24 9.57 -9.25
C GLU A 514 -40.53 9.95 -7.94
N LYS A 515 -40.09 8.95 -7.17
CA LYS A 515 -39.33 9.14 -5.94
C LYS A 515 -37.86 9.09 -6.22
N LEU A 516 -37.09 9.88 -5.48
CA LEU A 516 -35.65 9.85 -5.49
C LEU A 516 -35.16 9.43 -4.11
N ILE A 517 -34.38 8.34 -4.03
CA ILE A 517 -33.71 7.89 -2.80
C ILE A 517 -32.24 8.27 -2.84
N PHE A 518 -31.68 8.71 -1.73
CA PHE A 518 -30.27 9.08 -1.56
C PHE A 518 -29.83 8.92 -0.11
N CYS A 519 -28.52 8.99 0.14
CA CYS A 519 -27.98 9.12 1.47
C CYS A 519 -27.65 10.57 1.77
N ALA A 520 -27.92 11.02 3.01
CA ALA A 520 -27.53 12.36 3.48
C ALA A 520 -27.08 12.32 4.95
N ASP A 521 -26.20 13.23 5.34
CA ASP A 521 -25.61 13.31 6.68
C ASP A 521 -26.34 14.30 7.62
N ILE A 522 -27.65 14.48 7.43
CA ILE A 522 -28.49 15.46 8.15
C ILE A 522 -28.38 15.39 9.68
N SER A 523 -28.12 14.20 10.23
CA SER A 523 -27.95 14.01 11.68
C SER A 523 -26.52 13.59 12.05
N GLY A 524 -25.50 14.02 11.26
CA GLY A 524 -24.12 13.57 11.45
C GLY A 524 -23.90 12.10 11.11
N VAL A 525 -24.86 11.43 10.47
CA VAL A 525 -24.80 10.06 10.00
C VAL A 525 -25.44 9.99 8.62
N PHE A 526 -24.79 9.33 7.66
CA PHE A 526 -25.41 9.06 6.37
C PHE A 526 -26.57 8.08 6.53
N ASP A 527 -27.78 8.61 6.58
CA ASP A 527 -29.04 7.86 6.62
C ASP A 527 -29.74 7.88 5.25
N LEU A 528 -30.75 7.02 5.08
CA LEU A 528 -31.59 6.93 3.87
C LEU A 528 -32.68 7.99 3.89
N PHE A 529 -32.80 8.73 2.81
CA PHE A 529 -33.85 9.75 2.61
C PHE A 529 -34.49 9.56 1.24
N THR A 530 -35.78 9.96 1.14
CA THR A 530 -36.49 10.04 -0.14
C THR A 530 -37.12 11.41 -0.32
N LEU A 531 -37.16 11.83 -1.60
CA LEU A 531 -37.96 12.97 -2.08
C LEU A 531 -39.03 12.44 -3.02
N ASP A 532 -40.27 12.85 -2.82
CA ASP A 532 -41.44 12.49 -3.64
C ASP A 532 -41.81 13.65 -4.54
N PHE A 533 -41.67 13.47 -5.85
CA PHE A 533 -42.04 14.45 -6.89
C PHE A 533 -43.41 14.15 -7.52
N SER A 534 -44.13 13.13 -7.06
CA SER A 534 -45.44 12.71 -7.60
C SER A 534 -46.62 13.61 -7.27
N GLY A 535 -46.36 14.77 -6.65
CA GLY A 535 -47.38 15.71 -6.17
C GLY A 535 -48.45 16.07 -7.18
N LYS A 536 -49.72 15.96 -6.77
CA LYS A 536 -50.91 16.22 -7.60
C LYS A 536 -51.16 17.69 -7.97
N ASN A 537 -50.39 18.62 -7.38
CA ASN A 537 -50.46 20.06 -7.63
C ASN A 537 -49.11 20.62 -8.05
N GLU A 538 -49.05 21.62 -8.91
CA GLU A 538 -47.80 22.29 -9.33
C GLU A 538 -46.96 22.77 -8.14
N GLN A 539 -47.58 23.20 -7.06
CA GLN A 539 -46.88 23.59 -5.82
C GLN A 539 -46.22 22.46 -5.07
N SER A 540 -46.71 21.22 -5.12
CA SER A 540 -46.08 20.04 -4.50
C SER A 540 -45.00 19.43 -5.36
N ALA A 541 -44.99 19.67 -6.67
CA ALA A 541 -43.88 19.32 -7.56
C ALA A 541 -42.70 20.32 -7.42
N GLU A 542 -42.96 21.55 -6.94
CA GLU A 542 -41.92 22.56 -6.64
C GLU A 542 -41.31 22.39 -5.24
N ASN A 543 -42.02 21.76 -4.30
CA ASN A 543 -41.57 21.50 -2.93
C ASN A 543 -41.82 20.01 -2.57
N PRO A 544 -40.97 19.09 -3.00
CA PRO A 544 -41.14 17.67 -2.66
C PRO A 544 -40.94 17.42 -1.18
N GLU A 545 -41.72 16.49 -0.64
CA GLU A 545 -41.59 16.08 0.74
C GLU A 545 -40.32 15.26 0.98
N LEU A 546 -39.50 15.72 1.91
CA LEU A 546 -38.32 14.97 2.36
C LEU A 546 -38.69 14.01 3.47
N VAL A 547 -38.56 12.71 3.23
CA VAL A 547 -38.85 11.65 4.17
C VAL A 547 -37.58 10.90 4.55
N ARG A 548 -37.33 10.78 5.86
CA ARG A 548 -36.25 9.95 6.39
C ARG A 548 -36.71 8.49 6.46
N LEU A 549 -35.93 7.58 5.87
CA LEU A 549 -36.24 6.13 5.88
C LEU A 549 -35.41 5.34 6.89
N SER A 550 -34.32 5.91 7.41
CA SER A 550 -33.46 5.19 8.35
C SER A 550 -32.89 6.07 9.44
N GLN A 551 -32.59 5.46 10.56
CA GLN A 551 -31.85 6.04 11.69
C GLN A 551 -30.86 5.01 12.21
N LEU A 552 -29.75 4.85 11.44
CA LEU A 552 -28.77 3.81 11.68
C LEU A 552 -27.66 4.27 12.63
N LEU A 553 -27.15 3.37 13.47
CA LEU A 553 -25.97 3.62 14.30
C LEU A 553 -24.71 3.81 13.45
N ALA A 554 -24.62 3.04 12.37
CA ALA A 554 -23.53 3.09 11.44
C ALA A 554 -23.95 3.64 10.12
N GLY A 555 -23.45 4.43 9.35
CA GLY A 555 -23.95 5.04 8.12
C GLY A 555 -24.18 4.02 7.00
N CYS A 556 -24.96 4.43 6.02
CA CYS A 556 -25.26 3.69 4.81
C CYS A 556 -24.78 4.41 3.54
N SER A 557 -24.80 3.69 2.41
CA SER A 557 -24.44 4.22 1.10
C SER A 557 -25.09 3.43 -0.03
N THR A 558 -25.14 4.04 -1.22
CA THR A 558 -25.62 3.44 -2.49
C THR A 558 -27.00 2.79 -2.40
N PRO A 559 -28.05 3.53 -1.95
CA PRO A 559 -29.39 3.01 -1.88
C PRO A 559 -30.02 2.87 -3.26
N GLN A 560 -30.88 1.86 -3.43
CA GLN A 560 -31.65 1.68 -4.67
C GLN A 560 -33.00 1.01 -4.40
N PHE A 561 -34.05 1.47 -5.07
CA PHE A 561 -35.33 0.77 -5.09
C PHE A 561 -35.29 -0.46 -6.00
N SER A 562 -36.02 -1.52 -5.65
CA SER A 562 -36.37 -2.57 -6.59
C SER A 562 -37.37 -2.02 -7.64
N SER A 563 -37.54 -2.74 -8.77
CA SER A 563 -38.42 -2.25 -9.85
C SER A 563 -39.89 -2.20 -9.46
N ASP A 564 -40.30 -3.06 -8.51
CA ASP A 564 -41.65 -3.08 -7.93
C ASP A 564 -41.77 -2.12 -6.73
N GLU A 565 -40.72 -1.37 -6.42
CA GLU A 565 -40.59 -0.39 -5.33
C GLU A 565 -40.88 -0.92 -3.93
N ARG A 566 -41.00 -2.26 -3.78
CA ARG A 566 -41.29 -2.91 -2.49
C ARG A 566 -40.06 -3.18 -1.65
N LYS A 567 -38.88 -2.99 -2.21
CA LYS A 567 -37.61 -3.26 -1.54
C LYS A 567 -36.61 -2.13 -1.78
N ILE A 568 -35.79 -1.88 -0.78
CA ILE A 568 -34.65 -0.98 -0.87
C ILE A 568 -33.39 -1.80 -0.55
N ILE A 569 -32.36 -1.68 -1.41
CA ILE A 569 -31.05 -2.27 -1.16
C ILE A 569 -30.04 -1.16 -0.90
N PHE A 570 -29.11 -1.39 0.01
CA PHE A 570 -28.05 -0.44 0.35
C PHE A 570 -26.85 -1.14 0.96
N SER A 571 -25.70 -0.47 0.98
CA SER A 571 -24.54 -0.89 1.78
C SER A 571 -24.57 -0.21 3.13
N ALA A 572 -24.25 -0.93 4.21
CA ALA A 572 -24.07 -0.34 5.53
C ALA A 572 -22.77 -0.84 6.18
N TYR A 573 -22.21 0.03 7.04
CA TYR A 573 -20.96 -0.25 7.78
C TYR A 573 -21.31 -0.81 9.17
N GLN A 574 -20.67 -1.91 9.56
CA GLN A 574 -20.80 -2.50 10.89
C GLN A 574 -19.64 -3.42 11.20
N ASN A 575 -19.12 -3.41 12.44
CA ASN A 575 -18.01 -4.26 12.89
C ASN A 575 -16.79 -4.15 11.99
N GLY A 576 -16.44 -2.95 11.58
CA GLY A 576 -15.27 -2.66 10.75
C GLY A 576 -15.37 -3.13 9.29
N LYS A 577 -16.54 -3.49 8.79
CA LYS A 577 -16.77 -3.91 7.41
C LYS A 577 -18.06 -3.37 6.82
N ARG A 578 -18.18 -3.40 5.50
CA ARG A 578 -19.43 -3.10 4.79
C ARG A 578 -20.08 -4.36 4.25
N ASP A 579 -21.37 -4.48 4.49
CA ASP A 579 -22.24 -5.55 3.99
C ASP A 579 -23.43 -4.96 3.23
N ILE A 580 -24.12 -5.81 2.45
CA ILE A 580 -25.32 -5.45 1.69
C ILE A 580 -26.58 -5.82 2.50
N TYR A 581 -27.44 -4.84 2.65
CA TYR A 581 -28.70 -4.96 3.36
C TYR A 581 -29.89 -4.69 2.44
N MET A 582 -31.02 -5.33 2.73
CA MET A 582 -32.26 -5.18 2.02
C MET A 582 -33.42 -5.06 3.00
N LEU A 583 -34.24 -4.06 2.80
CA LEU A 583 -35.45 -3.83 3.59
C LEU A 583 -36.68 -3.67 2.70
N ALA A 584 -37.87 -3.78 3.26
CA ALA A 584 -39.11 -3.42 2.59
C ALA A 584 -39.30 -1.87 2.56
N SER A 585 -39.79 -1.33 1.45
CA SER A 585 -39.95 0.12 1.30
C SER A 585 -41.09 0.70 2.19
N ASP A 586 -42.02 -0.13 2.60
CA ASP A 586 -43.19 0.28 3.41
C ASP A 586 -42.87 0.42 4.92
N ASP A 587 -41.71 -0.16 5.35
CA ASP A 587 -41.27 -0.11 6.74
C ASP A 587 -40.27 1.01 6.94
N PRO A 588 -40.61 2.10 7.63
CA PRO A 588 -39.61 3.07 8.03
C PRO A 588 -38.64 2.43 9.03
N LEU A 589 -37.32 2.63 8.82
CA LEU A 589 -36.27 2.12 9.70
C LEU A 589 -36.12 2.94 10.99
N LEU A 590 -37.23 3.45 11.51
CA LEU A 590 -37.23 4.20 12.74
C LEU A 590 -37.54 3.24 13.90
N PRO A 591 -36.79 3.26 15.01
CA PRO A 591 -37.15 2.59 16.25
C PRO A 591 -38.55 3.05 16.72
N GLU A 592 -39.36 2.17 17.25
CA GLU A 592 -40.75 2.48 17.73
C GLU A 592 -40.81 3.71 18.67
N ASN A 593 -39.71 4.09 19.30
CA ASN A 593 -39.58 5.18 20.26
C ASN A 593 -38.79 6.39 19.74
N ALA A 594 -38.47 6.45 18.42
CA ALA A 594 -37.77 7.59 17.88
C ALA A 594 -38.72 8.82 17.84
N GLU A 595 -38.45 9.84 18.63
CA GLU A 595 -39.05 11.15 18.45
C GLU A 595 -38.63 11.66 17.05
N LEU A 596 -39.63 12.03 16.23
CA LEU A 596 -39.42 12.76 14.99
C LEU A 596 -38.69 14.04 15.38
N VAL A 597 -37.44 14.16 15.07
CA VAL A 597 -36.68 15.40 15.30
C VAL A 597 -37.22 16.44 14.33
N ASP A 598 -37.82 17.47 14.88
CA ASP A 598 -38.51 18.59 14.15
C ASP A 598 -37.54 19.45 13.30
N ASP A 599 -36.29 19.09 13.14
CA ASP A 599 -35.26 19.83 12.40
C ASP A 599 -35.17 19.44 10.89
N PHE A 600 -36.31 19.06 10.29
CA PHE A 600 -36.36 18.88 8.85
C PHE A 600 -36.36 20.21 8.11
N VAL A 601 -35.26 20.51 7.44
CA VAL A 601 -35.18 21.60 6.46
C VAL A 601 -36.11 21.26 5.30
N SER A 602 -37.13 22.08 5.07
CA SER A 602 -37.95 21.96 3.87
C SER A 602 -37.06 22.20 2.62
N PRO A 603 -36.98 21.25 1.69
CA PRO A 603 -36.10 21.39 0.51
C PRO A 603 -36.57 22.57 -0.33
N VAL A 604 -35.65 23.47 -0.69
CA VAL A 604 -35.91 24.61 -1.58
C VAL A 604 -35.40 24.27 -2.97
N ILE A 605 -36.30 24.29 -3.97
CA ILE A 605 -35.92 24.05 -5.38
C ILE A 605 -35.65 25.37 -6.08
N THR A 606 -34.47 25.56 -6.60
CA THR A 606 -34.11 26.70 -7.44
C THR A 606 -33.79 26.21 -8.86
N GLN A 607 -34.55 26.72 -9.85
CA GLN A 607 -34.27 26.44 -11.27
C GLN A 607 -33.18 27.39 -11.78
N THR A 608 -32.12 26.84 -12.36
CA THR A 608 -31.06 27.61 -13.01
C THR A 608 -30.75 27.03 -14.39
N PRO A 609 -30.63 27.87 -15.45
CA PRO A 609 -30.13 27.38 -16.74
C PRO A 609 -28.68 26.96 -16.59
N ILE A 610 -28.26 25.94 -17.37
CA ILE A 610 -26.84 25.57 -17.48
C ILE A 610 -26.11 26.77 -18.09
N ARG A 611 -25.41 27.56 -17.30
CA ARG A 611 -24.53 28.61 -17.81
C ARG A 611 -23.18 27.98 -18.13
N GLU A 612 -22.82 27.91 -19.42
CA GLU A 612 -21.43 27.81 -19.81
C GLU A 612 -20.71 29.06 -19.27
N ILE A 613 -19.93 28.91 -18.23
CA ILE A 613 -19.13 30.02 -17.71
C ILE A 613 -17.93 30.16 -18.65
N SER A 614 -17.97 31.24 -19.46
CA SER A 614 -16.75 31.74 -20.07
C SER A 614 -15.70 32.00 -18.99
N PRO A 615 -14.42 31.61 -19.19
CA PRO A 615 -13.37 31.77 -18.21
C PRO A 615 -12.98 33.23 -18.01
N THR A 616 -13.82 34.02 -17.36
CA THR A 616 -13.55 35.40 -16.97
C THR A 616 -13.27 35.52 -15.48
N GLN A 617 -12.62 34.55 -14.88
CA GLN A 617 -11.85 34.84 -13.68
C GLN A 617 -10.53 35.45 -14.12
N LYS A 618 -10.23 36.68 -13.62
CA LYS A 618 -8.91 37.30 -13.72
C LYS A 618 -7.90 36.25 -13.24
N THR A 619 -7.34 35.50 -14.18
CA THR A 619 -6.20 34.61 -13.91
C THR A 619 -5.09 35.54 -13.41
N THR A 620 -4.80 35.45 -12.13
CA THR A 620 -3.57 35.97 -11.56
C THR A 620 -2.45 35.49 -12.50
N ARG A 621 -1.65 36.40 -13.02
CA ARG A 621 -0.62 36.07 -14.01
C ARG A 621 0.38 35.12 -13.34
N ILE A 622 0.21 33.81 -13.56
CA ILE A 622 1.11 32.77 -13.01
C ILE A 622 2.48 33.03 -13.65
N ALA A 623 3.45 33.42 -12.84
CA ALA A 623 4.83 33.57 -13.27
C ALA A 623 5.39 32.20 -13.64
N LYS A 624 5.55 31.94 -14.94
CA LYS A 624 6.07 30.66 -15.47
C LYS A 624 7.59 30.63 -15.37
N ARG A 625 8.13 29.83 -14.49
CA ARG A 625 9.56 29.52 -14.43
C ARG A 625 9.74 28.04 -14.76
N LYS A 626 10.55 27.76 -15.76
CA LYS A 626 10.83 26.35 -16.14
C LYS A 626 11.64 25.66 -15.02
N TYR A 627 11.25 24.45 -14.67
CA TYR A 627 12.03 23.61 -13.77
C TYR A 627 13.39 23.26 -14.37
N LYS A 628 14.42 23.33 -13.56
CA LYS A 628 15.78 22.87 -13.91
C LYS A 628 16.18 21.77 -12.94
N THR A 629 16.68 20.67 -13.47
CA THR A 629 17.21 19.56 -12.68
C THR A 629 18.36 20.06 -11.80
N ASN A 630 18.24 19.86 -10.52
CA ASN A 630 19.27 20.15 -9.53
C ASN A 630 19.31 19.02 -8.52
N LEU A 631 20.46 18.38 -8.37
CA LEU A 631 20.67 17.31 -7.41
C LEU A 631 20.95 17.90 -6.03
N ALA A 632 20.23 17.41 -5.05
CA ALA A 632 20.46 17.71 -3.64
C ALA A 632 20.51 16.42 -2.84
N VAL A 633 21.30 16.41 -1.77
CA VAL A 633 21.41 15.25 -0.89
C VAL A 633 20.07 15.00 -0.20
N ASP A 634 19.57 13.77 -0.30
CA ASP A 634 18.37 13.31 0.40
C ASP A 634 18.72 12.82 1.79
N ALA A 635 19.74 11.96 1.89
CA ALA A 635 20.11 11.32 3.14
C ALA A 635 21.58 10.88 3.15
N ILE A 636 22.17 10.85 4.35
CA ILE A 636 23.47 10.23 4.62
C ILE A 636 23.26 9.33 5.83
N PHE A 637 23.56 8.05 5.69
CA PHE A 637 23.50 7.07 6.75
C PHE A 637 24.87 6.50 7.00
N SER A 638 25.26 6.34 8.26
CA SER A 638 26.49 5.61 8.62
C SER A 638 26.17 4.52 9.62
N ASP A 639 26.66 3.33 9.34
CA ASP A 639 26.48 2.15 10.17
C ASP A 639 27.83 1.52 10.54
N PHE A 640 27.93 1.07 11.80
CA PHE A 640 29.09 0.36 12.33
C PHE A 640 28.68 -1.06 12.69
N ASN A 641 29.37 -2.01 12.11
CA ASN A 641 29.02 -3.41 12.22
C ASN A 641 30.24 -4.28 12.53
N LEU A 642 30.13 -5.11 13.57
CA LEU A 642 31.13 -6.14 13.89
C LEU A 642 30.61 -7.50 13.41
N GLY A 643 31.19 -8.05 12.33
CA GLY A 643 30.85 -9.36 11.80
C GLY A 643 31.16 -10.51 12.75
N ALA A 644 30.44 -11.60 12.60
CA ALA A 644 30.76 -12.88 13.28
C ALA A 644 32.15 -13.43 12.91
N ASP A 645 32.72 -12.92 11.84
CA ASP A 645 34.09 -13.12 11.36
C ASP A 645 35.13 -12.26 12.11
N GLY A 646 34.69 -11.40 13.04
CA GLY A 646 35.56 -10.48 13.78
C GLY A 646 36.00 -9.26 12.97
N ILE A 647 35.38 -8.99 11.82
CA ILE A 647 35.66 -7.81 11.00
C ILE A 647 34.76 -6.66 11.43
N LEU A 648 35.34 -5.55 11.83
CA LEU A 648 34.62 -4.31 12.03
C LEU A 648 34.40 -3.64 10.67
N ARG A 649 33.16 -3.44 10.29
CA ARG A 649 32.74 -2.78 9.05
C ARG A 649 32.09 -1.45 9.40
N ASN A 650 32.53 -0.40 8.77
CA ASN A 650 31.83 0.88 8.76
C ASN A 650 31.34 1.15 7.37
N THR A 651 30.05 1.36 7.22
CA THR A 651 29.46 1.70 5.92
C THR A 651 28.79 3.05 6.00
N THR A 652 29.02 3.88 5.01
CA THR A 652 28.35 5.16 4.84
C THR A 652 27.66 5.20 3.50
N ASP A 653 26.35 5.40 3.54
CA ASP A 653 25.51 5.54 2.37
C ASP A 653 25.10 7.00 2.22
N MET A 654 25.25 7.55 1.03
CA MET A 654 24.77 8.88 0.64
C MET A 654 23.81 8.73 -0.52
N ILE A 655 22.62 9.29 -0.40
CA ILE A 655 21.61 9.33 -1.45
C ILE A 655 21.36 10.80 -1.81
N ALA A 656 21.36 11.11 -3.10
CA ALA A 656 21.00 12.41 -3.64
C ALA A 656 20.03 12.24 -4.82
N SER A 657 19.04 13.12 -4.94
CA SER A 657 18.11 13.11 -6.06
C SER A 657 17.75 14.53 -6.51
N ASP A 658 17.09 14.63 -7.67
CA ASP A 658 16.43 15.87 -8.07
C ASP A 658 15.07 16.04 -7.36
N MET A 659 14.43 17.19 -7.53
CA MET A 659 13.15 17.49 -6.87
C MET A 659 12.04 16.50 -7.25
N MET A 660 12.05 15.96 -8.46
CA MET A 660 11.06 15.02 -8.97
C MET A 660 11.43 13.54 -8.74
N GLY A 661 12.65 13.26 -8.24
CA GLY A 661 13.15 11.90 -8.05
C GLY A 661 13.53 11.17 -9.34
N ASN A 662 13.55 11.87 -10.48
CA ASN A 662 13.88 11.28 -11.79
C ASN A 662 15.37 10.95 -11.94
N HIS A 663 16.22 11.67 -11.26
CA HIS A 663 17.66 11.47 -11.21
C HIS A 663 18.05 11.12 -9.78
N ARG A 664 18.70 9.99 -9.61
CA ARG A 664 19.18 9.55 -8.29
C ARG A 664 20.64 9.16 -8.36
N PHE A 665 21.37 9.60 -7.38
CA PHE A 665 22.76 9.24 -7.17
C PHE A 665 22.87 8.62 -5.77
N ALA A 666 23.44 7.42 -5.68
CA ALA A 666 23.67 6.72 -4.44
C ALA A 666 25.12 6.28 -4.36
N VAL A 667 25.79 6.60 -3.27
CA VAL A 667 27.16 6.14 -3.00
C VAL A 667 27.13 5.38 -1.69
N SER A 668 27.60 4.15 -1.75
CA SER A 668 27.87 3.33 -0.57
C SER A 668 29.38 3.17 -0.43
N MET A 669 29.91 3.57 0.71
CA MET A 669 31.33 3.40 1.05
C MET A 669 31.44 2.53 2.28
N SER A 670 32.20 1.45 2.20
CA SER A 670 32.47 0.61 3.34
C SER A 670 33.98 0.46 3.59
N ASN A 671 34.33 0.54 4.87
CA ASN A 671 35.68 0.29 5.32
C ASN A 671 35.68 -0.97 6.18
N HIS A 672 36.62 -1.87 5.88
CA HIS A 672 36.76 -3.13 6.60
C HIS A 672 38.07 -3.07 7.41
N SER A 673 38.00 -3.21 8.73
CA SER A 673 39.16 -3.41 9.57
C SER A 673 39.05 -4.72 10.31
N THR A 674 40.06 -5.56 10.24
CA THR A 674 40.14 -6.76 11.07
C THR A 674 40.78 -6.38 12.42
N ILE A 675 40.18 -6.84 13.55
CA ILE A 675 40.76 -6.66 14.89
C ILE A 675 42.18 -7.21 14.95
N ARG A 676 42.52 -8.25 14.18
CA ARG A 676 43.88 -8.80 14.06
C ARG A 676 44.88 -7.87 13.34
N GLN A 677 44.46 -7.11 12.34
CA GLN A 677 45.33 -6.15 11.64
C GLN A 677 45.81 -5.03 12.56
N SER A 678 44.95 -4.59 13.47
CA SER A 678 45.28 -3.55 14.45
C SER A 678 46.33 -4.06 15.51
N VAL A 679 46.40 -5.37 15.75
CA VAL A 679 47.27 -5.95 16.76
C VAL A 679 48.67 -6.32 16.22
N TYR A 680 48.83 -6.58 14.89
CA TYR A 680 50.07 -7.01 14.28
C TYR A 680 50.76 -6.02 13.34
N GLY A 681 50.25 -4.77 13.26
CA GLY A 681 51.03 -3.64 12.70
C GLY A 681 51.27 -3.64 11.19
N GLU A 682 50.64 -4.49 10.39
CA GLU A 682 50.69 -4.43 8.94
C GLU A 682 49.59 -3.51 8.40
N THR A 683 49.90 -2.22 8.31
CA THR A 683 49.05 -1.23 7.60
C THR A 683 49.26 -1.34 6.12
N GLN A 684 48.62 -2.30 5.47
CA GLN A 684 48.36 -2.18 4.06
C GLN A 684 47.15 -1.22 3.91
N PHE A 685 47.36 -0.06 3.26
CA PHE A 685 46.33 0.87 2.87
C PHE A 685 45.41 0.21 1.85
N TYR A 686 44.32 -0.40 2.31
CA TYR A 686 43.27 -0.87 1.42
C TYR A 686 42.40 0.31 1.04
N MET A 687 42.21 0.53 -0.27
CA MET A 687 41.15 1.44 -0.73
C MET A 687 39.81 0.95 -0.15
N PRO A 688 38.98 1.83 0.41
CA PRO A 688 37.66 1.43 0.89
C PRO A 688 36.83 0.82 -0.23
N ASP A 689 35.98 -0.12 0.12
CA ASP A 689 34.98 -0.60 -0.81
C ASP A 689 34.00 0.52 -1.10
N PHE A 690 33.66 0.71 -2.35
CA PHE A 690 32.61 1.66 -2.72
C PHE A 690 31.79 1.15 -3.89
N VAL A 691 30.53 1.56 -3.91
CA VAL A 691 29.62 1.40 -5.03
C VAL A 691 28.94 2.74 -5.25
N ALA A 692 29.14 3.33 -6.41
CA ALA A 692 28.46 4.55 -6.83
C ALA A 692 27.49 4.23 -7.95
N ASN A 693 26.20 4.52 -7.73
CA ASN A 693 25.13 4.24 -8.67
C ASN A 693 24.47 5.56 -9.10
N TYR A 694 24.21 5.70 -10.37
CA TYR A 694 23.35 6.73 -10.92
C TYR A 694 22.18 6.09 -11.63
N GLY A 695 20.96 6.49 -11.27
CA GLY A 695 19.72 6.04 -11.87
C GLY A 695 18.97 7.18 -12.54
N TYR A 696 18.32 6.89 -13.67
CA TYR A 696 17.50 7.81 -14.44
C TYR A 696 16.12 7.18 -14.73
N PHE A 697 15.06 7.77 -14.18
CA PHE A 697 13.71 7.19 -14.11
C PHE A 697 12.59 8.03 -14.75
N PRO A 698 12.79 8.86 -15.76
CA PRO A 698 11.77 9.80 -16.23
C PRO A 698 10.71 9.16 -17.13
N ARG A 699 10.94 7.95 -17.61
CA ARG A 699 10.11 7.24 -18.60
C ARG A 699 9.81 5.82 -18.14
N LYS A 700 9.09 5.10 -18.99
CA LYS A 700 8.72 3.71 -18.74
C LYS A 700 9.92 2.78 -18.48
N ALA A 701 11.05 3.01 -19.14
CA ALA A 701 12.27 2.27 -18.90
C ALA A 701 13.15 2.99 -17.88
N ASP A 702 13.63 2.27 -16.87
CA ASP A 702 14.61 2.72 -15.90
C ASP A 702 16.01 2.42 -16.41
N PHE A 703 16.92 3.39 -16.30
CA PHE A 703 18.31 3.26 -16.72
C PHE A 703 19.22 3.50 -15.52
N GLY A 704 20.35 2.83 -15.49
CA GLY A 704 21.36 3.12 -14.49
C GLY A 704 22.74 2.72 -14.90
N VAL A 705 23.71 3.39 -14.30
CA VAL A 705 25.13 3.08 -14.39
C VAL A 705 25.72 2.98 -13.00
N SER A 706 26.68 2.11 -12.83
CA SER A 706 27.37 1.91 -11.57
C SER A 706 28.88 1.85 -11.76
N ILE A 707 29.60 2.40 -10.79
CA ILE A 707 31.05 2.24 -10.65
C ILE A 707 31.23 1.53 -9.30
N PHE A 708 31.99 0.46 -9.31
CA PHE A 708 32.17 -0.32 -8.10
C PHE A 708 33.61 -0.79 -7.92
N ASN A 709 33.98 -0.86 -6.64
CA ASN A 709 35.20 -1.45 -6.17
C ASN A 709 34.91 -2.07 -4.81
N TYR A 710 34.76 -3.38 -4.74
CA TYR A 710 34.41 -4.08 -3.52
C TYR A 710 35.12 -5.43 -3.42
N HIS A 711 35.14 -5.97 -2.22
CA HIS A 711 35.69 -7.27 -1.93
C HIS A 711 34.59 -8.32 -1.82
N GLN A 712 34.80 -9.46 -2.45
CA GLN A 712 33.91 -10.62 -2.33
C GLN A 712 34.63 -11.73 -1.60
N TYR A 713 33.90 -12.33 -0.64
CA TYR A 713 34.39 -13.44 0.16
C TYR A 713 33.67 -14.72 -0.25
N HIS A 714 34.42 -15.75 -0.60
CA HIS A 714 33.91 -17.10 -0.79
C HIS A 714 34.50 -18.00 0.28
N LEU A 715 33.66 -18.54 1.17
CA LEU A 715 34.09 -19.50 2.19
C LEU A 715 33.97 -20.90 1.62
N PHE A 716 34.97 -21.75 1.85
CA PHE A 716 34.96 -23.15 1.47
C PHE A 716 35.53 -24.03 2.58
N GLY A 717 35.08 -25.29 2.66
CA GLY A 717 35.61 -26.30 3.57
C GLY A 717 34.69 -26.74 4.70
N SER A 718 35.06 -27.82 5.38
CA SER A 718 34.31 -28.40 6.50
C SER A 718 34.61 -27.67 7.82
N THR A 719 33.83 -27.98 8.87
CA THR A 719 33.98 -27.38 10.22
C THR A 719 35.36 -27.48 10.85
N ARG A 720 36.27 -28.33 10.33
CA ARG A 720 37.64 -28.51 10.82
C ARG A 720 38.72 -27.84 9.98
N SER A 721 38.42 -27.52 8.70
CA SER A 721 39.36 -26.76 7.85
C SER A 721 38.52 -25.79 7.00
N ARG A 722 38.25 -24.60 7.53
CA ARG A 722 37.61 -23.53 6.81
C ARG A 722 38.66 -22.69 6.11
N GLY A 723 38.52 -22.57 4.81
CA GLY A 723 39.25 -21.60 4.01
C GLY A 723 38.31 -20.66 3.32
N GLY A 724 38.82 -19.58 2.79
CA GLY A 724 38.05 -18.63 2.00
C GLY A 724 38.91 -18.03 0.89
N VAL A 725 38.30 -17.66 -0.22
CA VAL A 725 38.90 -16.80 -1.24
C VAL A 725 38.38 -15.39 -1.02
N PHE A 726 39.32 -14.48 -0.96
CA PHE A 726 39.06 -13.07 -0.91
C PHE A 726 39.43 -12.47 -2.29
N GLN A 727 38.47 -11.88 -2.98
CA GLN A 727 38.66 -11.38 -4.30
C GLN A 727 38.21 -9.91 -4.39
N ARG A 728 39.05 -9.07 -4.96
CA ARG A 728 38.69 -7.70 -5.25
C ARG A 728 38.08 -7.60 -6.64
N ILE A 729 36.94 -6.94 -6.75
CA ILE A 729 36.22 -6.70 -7.99
C ILE A 729 36.12 -5.20 -8.20
N THR A 730 36.68 -4.73 -9.35
CA THR A 730 36.64 -3.32 -9.72
C THR A 730 36.09 -3.20 -11.12
N GLY A 731 35.07 -2.35 -11.32
CA GLY A 731 34.44 -2.28 -12.61
C GLY A 731 33.38 -1.23 -12.79
N LEU A 732 32.72 -1.33 -13.94
CA LEU A 732 31.59 -0.53 -14.37
C LEU A 732 30.40 -1.45 -14.63
N GLY A 733 29.18 -0.99 -14.29
CA GLY A 733 27.93 -1.67 -14.61
C GLY A 733 26.96 -0.75 -15.32
N GLY A 734 26.10 -1.34 -16.14
CA GLY A 734 24.95 -0.68 -16.73
C GLY A 734 23.72 -1.55 -16.56
N TYR A 735 22.56 -0.94 -16.32
CA TYR A 735 21.30 -1.67 -16.30
C TYR A 735 20.18 -0.92 -17.00
N VAL A 736 19.27 -1.68 -17.57
CA VAL A 736 17.98 -1.22 -18.11
C VAL A 736 16.90 -2.12 -17.56
N SER A 737 15.89 -1.55 -16.92
CA SER A 737 14.70 -2.26 -16.48
C SER A 737 13.49 -1.76 -17.25
N TYR A 738 12.78 -2.65 -17.94
CA TYR A 738 11.62 -2.33 -18.75
C TYR A 738 10.38 -3.02 -18.24
N PRO A 739 9.48 -2.33 -17.52
CA PRO A 739 8.21 -2.88 -17.09
C PRO A 739 7.23 -2.97 -18.26
N PHE A 740 6.76 -4.19 -18.57
CA PHE A 740 5.66 -4.39 -19.52
C PHE A 740 4.33 -3.91 -18.92
N ASN A 741 4.16 -4.15 -17.62
CA ASN A 741 3.04 -3.75 -16.79
C ASN A 741 3.45 -3.82 -15.31
N ARG A 742 2.50 -3.55 -14.42
CA ARG A 742 2.66 -3.60 -12.95
C ARG A 742 3.31 -4.90 -12.43
N TYR A 743 3.16 -6.02 -13.14
CA TYR A 743 3.53 -7.36 -12.66
C TYR A 743 4.72 -7.98 -13.38
N HIS A 744 5.04 -7.52 -14.58
CA HIS A 744 6.05 -8.14 -15.44
C HIS A 744 7.06 -7.12 -15.93
N ARG A 745 8.35 -7.46 -15.86
CA ARG A 745 9.44 -6.65 -16.39
C ARG A 745 10.56 -7.50 -16.99
N LEU A 746 11.33 -6.88 -17.85
CA LEU A 746 12.61 -7.36 -18.37
C LEU A 746 13.73 -6.50 -17.79
N ASP A 747 14.67 -7.14 -17.09
CA ASP A 747 15.88 -6.50 -16.59
C ASP A 747 17.07 -6.95 -17.43
N LEU A 748 17.81 -6.00 -18.01
CA LEU A 748 19.04 -6.22 -18.72
C LEU A 748 20.18 -5.54 -17.95
N GLN A 749 21.26 -6.25 -17.70
CA GLN A 749 22.43 -5.73 -17.01
C GLN A 749 23.67 -6.12 -17.78
N THR A 750 24.67 -5.24 -17.76
CA THR A 750 26.02 -5.53 -18.25
C THR A 750 27.02 -5.09 -17.21
N GLN A 751 28.09 -5.84 -17.07
CA GLN A 751 29.20 -5.51 -16.18
C GLN A 751 30.51 -5.70 -16.93
N ILE A 752 31.42 -4.74 -16.75
CA ILE A 752 32.78 -4.76 -17.24
C ILE A 752 33.66 -4.60 -16.01
N TYR A 753 34.39 -5.61 -15.64
CA TYR A 753 35.17 -5.61 -14.42
C TYR A 753 36.47 -6.40 -14.52
N THR A 754 37.34 -6.15 -13.59
CA THR A 754 38.60 -6.89 -13.41
C THR A 754 38.67 -7.40 -11.98
N THR A 755 39.41 -8.49 -11.81
CA THR A 755 39.69 -9.11 -10.52
C THR A 755 41.21 -9.11 -10.26
N PRO A 756 41.79 -7.95 -9.95
CA PRO A 756 43.26 -7.77 -9.95
C PRO A 756 43.99 -8.58 -8.87
N PHE A 757 43.29 -8.98 -7.80
CA PHE A 757 43.88 -9.75 -6.69
C PHE A 757 42.89 -10.76 -6.16
N SER A 758 43.41 -11.98 -5.92
CA SER A 758 42.71 -13.06 -5.25
C SER A 758 43.62 -13.64 -4.15
N TYR A 759 43.09 -13.77 -2.94
CA TYR A 759 43.82 -14.33 -1.80
C TYR A 759 43.11 -15.53 -1.24
N ASN A 760 43.84 -16.60 -0.96
CA ASN A 760 43.33 -17.74 -0.20
C ASN A 760 43.65 -17.56 1.29
N TYR A 761 42.59 -17.75 2.12
CA TYR A 761 42.71 -17.67 3.57
C TYR A 761 42.31 -18.99 4.22
N TYR A 762 43.21 -19.53 5.07
CA TYR A 762 42.93 -20.73 5.86
C TYR A 762 42.89 -20.37 7.33
N LEU A 763 41.77 -20.64 8.00
CA LEU A 763 41.56 -20.36 9.45
C LEU A 763 42.55 -21.16 10.34
N SER A 764 43.06 -22.30 9.86
CA SER A 764 43.97 -23.17 10.60
C SER A 764 45.44 -22.74 10.54
N ARG A 765 45.83 -21.94 9.55
CA ARG A 765 47.16 -21.31 9.42
C ARG A 765 47.02 -20.01 8.67
N PRO A 766 47.11 -18.86 9.34
CA PRO A 766 46.97 -17.59 8.69
C PRO A 766 48.20 -17.28 7.86
N SER A 767 48.24 -17.79 6.64
CA SER A 767 49.20 -17.40 5.62
C SER A 767 48.41 -16.87 4.41
N PHE A 768 48.64 -15.61 4.08
CA PHE A 768 48.13 -15.04 2.86
C PHE A 768 49.09 -15.43 1.74
N ASN A 769 48.77 -16.46 0.99
CA ASN A 769 49.46 -16.72 -0.26
C ASN A 769 48.71 -16.03 -1.38
N SER A 770 49.35 -15.07 -2.06
CA SER A 770 48.84 -14.51 -3.28
C SER A 770 48.68 -15.61 -4.32
N TYR A 771 47.48 -15.96 -4.68
CA TYR A 771 47.20 -16.89 -5.75
C TYR A 771 46.66 -16.05 -6.94
N ASP A 772 47.40 -16.17 -8.05
CA ASP A 772 47.06 -15.77 -9.40
C ASP A 772 47.28 -14.30 -9.82
N GLN A 773 47.95 -14.16 -10.95
CA GLN A 773 47.99 -12.92 -11.71
C GLN A 773 46.57 -12.59 -12.13
N GLY A 774 46.07 -11.39 -11.74
CA GLY A 774 44.71 -10.97 -11.93
C GLY A 774 44.21 -11.27 -13.34
N ARG A 775 42.97 -11.73 -13.45
CA ARG A 775 42.31 -11.89 -14.75
C ARG A 775 42.14 -10.53 -15.43
N GLY A 776 42.27 -10.54 -16.72
CA GLY A 776 42.10 -9.35 -17.58
C GLY A 776 40.69 -8.75 -17.46
N LEU A 777 40.29 -7.94 -18.37
CA LEU A 777 38.97 -7.30 -18.39
C LEU A 777 37.89 -8.33 -18.70
N LEU A 778 36.90 -8.48 -17.80
CA LEU A 778 35.81 -9.44 -17.89
C LEU A 778 34.51 -8.73 -18.31
N PHE A 779 33.78 -9.33 -19.26
CA PHE A 779 32.51 -8.81 -19.74
C PHE A 779 31.39 -9.80 -19.41
N LEU A 780 30.35 -9.33 -18.69
CA LEU A 780 29.23 -10.13 -18.27
C LEU A 780 27.91 -9.46 -18.67
N GLY A 781 27.04 -10.20 -19.35
CA GLY A 781 25.67 -9.80 -19.64
C GLY A 781 24.68 -10.64 -18.88
N ILE A 782 23.65 -10.00 -18.30
CA ILE A 782 22.59 -10.65 -17.54
C ILE A 782 21.24 -10.17 -18.09
N ALA A 783 20.38 -11.13 -18.45
CA ALA A 783 18.99 -10.87 -18.83
C ALA A 783 18.05 -11.60 -17.88
N SER A 784 17.10 -10.89 -17.29
CA SER A 784 16.14 -11.46 -16.35
C SER A 784 14.70 -11.10 -16.71
N LEU A 785 13.84 -12.10 -16.84
CA LEU A 785 12.39 -11.93 -16.94
C LEU A 785 11.80 -12.13 -15.55
N VAL A 786 11.19 -11.06 -15.01
CA VAL A 786 10.62 -11.05 -13.65
C VAL A 786 9.12 -10.91 -13.71
N SER A 787 8.42 -11.70 -12.87
CA SER A 787 6.98 -11.61 -12.66
C SER A 787 6.67 -11.67 -11.16
N ASP A 788 5.92 -10.67 -10.64
CA ASP A 788 5.47 -10.66 -9.25
C ASP A 788 4.01 -10.25 -9.14
N THR A 789 3.15 -11.21 -8.85
CA THR A 789 1.71 -11.02 -8.61
C THR A 789 1.34 -11.23 -7.15
N THR A 790 2.33 -11.21 -6.26
CA THR A 790 2.14 -11.58 -4.86
C THR A 790 1.31 -10.55 -4.12
N ILE A 791 0.39 -11.05 -3.32
CA ILE A 791 -0.34 -10.27 -2.32
C ILE A 791 0.28 -10.58 -0.96
N TRP A 792 0.70 -9.49 -0.30
CA TRP A 792 1.31 -9.56 1.02
C TRP A 792 0.25 -9.35 2.10
N HIS A 793 0.37 -10.10 3.17
CA HIS A 793 -0.27 -9.85 4.44
C HIS A 793 0.81 -9.41 5.45
N SER A 794 0.42 -8.84 6.60
CA SER A 794 1.36 -8.38 7.64
C SER A 794 2.50 -9.35 7.98
N ALA A 795 2.32 -10.64 7.74
CA ALA A 795 3.29 -11.68 8.07
C ALA A 795 3.88 -12.43 6.87
N GLY A 796 3.87 -11.84 5.66
CA GLY A 796 4.54 -12.38 4.49
C GLY A 796 3.61 -12.64 3.29
N PRO A 797 4.14 -13.24 2.23
CA PRO A 797 3.40 -13.52 1.01
C PRO A 797 2.29 -14.53 1.25
N PHE A 798 1.07 -14.19 0.80
CA PHE A 798 -0.14 -14.91 1.14
C PHE A 798 -0.85 -15.55 -0.07
N SER A 799 -0.79 -14.90 -1.23
CA SER A 799 -1.44 -15.34 -2.46
C SER A 799 -0.66 -14.82 -3.67
N GLY A 800 -0.83 -15.44 -4.83
CA GLY A 800 -0.16 -15.03 -6.06
C GLY A 800 1.06 -15.87 -6.41
N HIS A 801 1.97 -15.32 -7.22
CA HIS A 801 3.23 -15.97 -7.55
C HIS A 801 4.35 -14.95 -7.79
N ARG A 802 5.58 -15.41 -7.65
CA ARG A 802 6.82 -14.75 -8.06
C ARG A 802 7.58 -15.68 -8.99
N MET A 803 8.13 -15.13 -10.05
CA MET A 803 8.94 -15.89 -11.00
C MET A 803 10.09 -15.01 -11.49
N LYS A 804 11.28 -15.59 -11.54
CA LYS A 804 12.44 -14.98 -12.18
C LYS A 804 13.16 -16.02 -13.04
N LEU A 805 13.33 -15.71 -14.31
CA LEU A 805 14.18 -16.46 -15.24
C LEU A 805 15.36 -15.57 -15.56
N THR A 806 16.57 -16.02 -15.26
CA THR A 806 17.82 -15.28 -15.49
C THR A 806 18.70 -16.08 -16.43
N LEU A 807 19.21 -15.39 -17.44
CA LEU A 807 20.30 -15.84 -18.30
C LEU A 807 21.49 -14.91 -18.04
N GLU A 808 22.62 -15.50 -17.69
CA GLU A 808 23.89 -14.83 -17.51
C GLU A 808 24.91 -15.40 -18.51
N LYS A 809 25.62 -14.55 -19.22
CA LYS A 809 26.57 -14.93 -20.23
C LYS A 809 27.81 -14.03 -20.20
N SER A 810 28.99 -14.64 -20.15
CA SER A 810 30.24 -13.92 -20.40
C SER A 810 30.47 -13.75 -21.90
N PHE A 811 31.16 -12.70 -22.25
CA PHE A 811 31.55 -12.42 -23.64
C PHE A 811 33.09 -12.37 -23.75
N ASP A 812 33.62 -13.17 -24.61
CA ASP A 812 35.06 -13.19 -24.93
C ASP A 812 35.39 -11.98 -25.79
N GLN A 813 35.89 -10.91 -25.18
CA GLN A 813 36.40 -9.71 -25.86
C GLN A 813 37.72 -9.29 -25.19
N ALA A 814 38.66 -8.87 -25.97
CA ALA A 814 39.95 -8.32 -25.52
C ALA A 814 40.81 -9.25 -24.64
N GLY A 815 40.75 -10.57 -24.87
CA GLY A 815 41.56 -11.53 -24.11
C GLY A 815 40.99 -11.88 -22.72
N SER A 816 39.72 -11.76 -22.56
CA SER A 816 39.02 -12.28 -21.37
C SER A 816 38.89 -13.79 -21.50
N ASP A 817 39.53 -14.51 -20.57
CA ASP A 817 39.45 -15.99 -20.51
C ASP A 817 38.18 -16.51 -19.82
N LEU A 818 37.16 -15.65 -19.59
CA LEU A 818 35.94 -16.06 -18.89
C LEU A 818 34.96 -16.74 -19.86
N ASP A 819 34.74 -18.03 -19.70
CA ASP A 819 33.69 -18.80 -20.39
C ASP A 819 32.61 -19.24 -19.40
N LEU A 820 31.53 -18.48 -19.33
CA LEU A 820 30.41 -18.71 -18.40
C LEU A 820 29.07 -18.54 -19.10
N THR A 821 28.20 -19.51 -18.94
CA THR A 821 26.77 -19.38 -19.25
C THR A 821 25.96 -19.97 -18.10
N THR A 822 25.14 -19.17 -17.42
CA THR A 822 24.31 -19.63 -16.30
C THR A 822 22.84 -19.35 -16.58
N ILE A 823 21.98 -20.32 -16.36
CA ILE A 823 20.52 -20.20 -16.46
C ILE A 823 19.94 -20.52 -15.09
N VAL A 824 19.14 -19.60 -14.56
CA VAL A 824 18.44 -19.77 -13.27
C VAL A 824 16.95 -19.52 -13.44
N PHE A 825 16.15 -20.42 -12.91
CA PHE A 825 14.71 -20.31 -12.83
C PHE A 825 14.26 -20.47 -11.39
N ASP A 826 13.68 -19.40 -10.79
CA ASP A 826 13.09 -19.40 -9.44
C ASP A 826 11.61 -19.04 -9.56
N ILE A 827 10.72 -19.97 -9.23
CA ILE A 827 9.28 -19.75 -9.17
C ILE A 827 8.76 -20.07 -7.78
N ARG A 828 7.95 -19.16 -7.22
CA ARG A 828 7.31 -19.27 -5.91
C ARG A 828 5.82 -19.03 -6.07
N LYS A 829 5.01 -19.98 -5.62
CA LYS A 829 3.55 -19.93 -5.70
C LYS A 829 2.95 -19.97 -4.31
N TYR A 830 1.98 -19.09 -4.07
CA TYR A 830 1.29 -18.96 -2.80
C TYR A 830 -0.20 -19.20 -3.00
N PHE A 831 -0.76 -20.11 -2.20
CA PHE A 831 -2.16 -20.48 -2.22
C PHE A 831 -2.80 -20.09 -0.89
N ARG A 832 -3.81 -19.27 -0.92
CA ARG A 832 -4.60 -18.93 0.25
C ARG A 832 -5.46 -20.13 0.65
N LEU A 833 -5.32 -20.61 1.89
CA LEU A 833 -6.14 -21.71 2.46
C LEU A 833 -7.27 -21.19 3.35
N GLY A 834 -7.10 -20.04 3.98
CA GLY A 834 -8.06 -19.46 4.89
C GLY A 834 -7.91 -17.93 5.00
N ARG A 835 -8.42 -17.33 6.06
CA ARG A 835 -8.26 -15.89 6.29
C ARG A 835 -6.81 -15.49 6.55
N ARG A 836 -6.02 -16.34 7.21
CA ARG A 836 -4.65 -16.08 7.65
C ARG A 836 -3.66 -17.21 7.34
N SER A 837 -4.12 -18.34 6.77
CA SER A 837 -3.29 -19.50 6.44
C SER A 837 -3.01 -19.59 4.96
N SER A 838 -1.79 -19.97 4.60
CA SER A 838 -1.38 -20.12 3.21
C SER A 838 -0.51 -21.37 3.02
N PHE A 839 -0.54 -21.91 1.80
CA PHE A 839 0.38 -22.92 1.33
C PHE A 839 1.33 -22.28 0.34
N ALA A 840 2.62 -22.43 0.55
CA ALA A 840 3.66 -21.90 -0.31
C ALA A 840 4.45 -23.04 -0.95
N MET A 841 4.79 -22.86 -2.22
CA MET A 841 5.63 -23.77 -2.99
C MET A 841 6.71 -22.94 -3.68
N ARG A 842 7.96 -23.41 -3.65
CA ARG A 842 9.08 -22.87 -4.42
C ARG A 842 9.68 -23.97 -5.28
N THR A 843 10.00 -23.66 -6.53
CA THR A 843 10.85 -24.48 -7.39
C THR A 843 12.01 -23.62 -7.87
N PHE A 844 13.21 -24.10 -7.66
CA PHE A 844 14.44 -23.46 -8.12
C PHE A 844 15.22 -24.45 -8.99
N LEU A 845 15.60 -24.00 -10.18
CA LEU A 845 16.43 -24.74 -11.11
C LEU A 845 17.59 -23.84 -11.53
N GLY A 846 18.81 -24.35 -11.42
CA GLY A 846 20.01 -23.64 -11.83
C GLY A 846 20.92 -24.58 -12.64
N SER A 847 21.54 -24.04 -13.68
CA SER A 847 22.53 -24.76 -14.49
C SER A 847 23.55 -23.79 -15.02
N SER A 848 24.83 -24.12 -14.83
CA SER A 848 25.96 -23.35 -15.34
C SER A 848 26.83 -24.22 -16.27
N PHE A 849 27.31 -23.60 -17.34
CA PHE A 849 28.08 -24.19 -18.43
C PHE A 849 29.29 -23.34 -18.72
N GLY A 850 30.28 -23.90 -19.41
CA GLY A 850 31.57 -23.27 -19.78
C GLY A 850 32.70 -23.75 -18.93
N GLN A 851 33.86 -23.11 -19.05
CA GLN A 851 35.06 -23.44 -18.27
C GLN A 851 34.99 -22.86 -16.86
N ASP A 852 34.39 -21.68 -16.69
CA ASP A 852 34.25 -20.92 -15.44
C ASP A 852 32.83 -21.01 -14.88
N GLN A 853 32.36 -22.23 -14.67
CA GLN A 853 30.97 -22.48 -14.22
C GLN A 853 30.70 -21.87 -12.85
N SER A 854 29.56 -21.22 -12.69
CA SER A 854 29.04 -20.75 -11.40
C SER A 854 28.63 -21.95 -10.54
N LEU A 855 28.95 -21.88 -9.25
CA LEU A 855 28.59 -22.91 -8.28
C LEU A 855 27.25 -22.58 -7.61
N PHE A 856 26.43 -23.61 -7.45
CA PHE A 856 25.21 -23.58 -6.66
C PHE A 856 25.46 -24.31 -5.33
N TYR A 857 24.88 -23.76 -4.26
CA TYR A 857 25.00 -24.23 -2.90
C TYR A 857 23.67 -24.72 -2.37
N LEU A 858 23.62 -25.92 -1.81
CA LEU A 858 22.42 -26.55 -1.27
C LEU A 858 22.62 -26.95 0.18
N GLY A 859 21.69 -26.63 1.05
CA GLY A 859 21.71 -26.87 2.50
C GLY A 859 21.54 -25.60 3.30
N GLY A 860 20.93 -25.68 4.47
CA GLY A 860 20.61 -24.55 5.32
C GLY A 860 19.14 -24.16 5.29
N ILE A 861 18.80 -23.09 6.01
CA ILE A 861 17.41 -22.67 6.25
C ILE A 861 16.70 -22.16 4.99
N ASP A 862 17.44 -21.56 4.06
CA ASP A 862 16.89 -20.90 2.84
C ASP A 862 16.75 -21.85 1.65
N THR A 863 17.34 -23.05 1.72
CA THR A 863 17.31 -24.03 0.63
C THR A 863 16.80 -25.38 1.09
N LEU A 864 17.65 -26.24 1.63
CA LEU A 864 17.34 -27.60 2.07
C LEU A 864 17.57 -27.74 3.58
N ARG A 865 16.53 -27.55 4.35
CA ARG A 865 16.55 -27.72 5.81
C ARG A 865 16.85 -29.20 6.17
N GLY A 866 17.45 -29.45 7.33
CA GLY A 866 17.89 -30.79 7.74
C GLY A 866 19.32 -31.11 7.34
N TYR A 867 19.97 -30.26 6.55
CA TYR A 867 21.37 -30.32 6.17
C TYR A 867 22.09 -29.04 6.57
N GLY A 868 23.39 -29.12 6.79
CA GLY A 868 24.20 -27.95 7.15
C GLY A 868 24.16 -26.87 6.07
N TYR A 869 24.55 -25.67 6.43
CA TYR A 869 24.67 -24.56 5.48
C TYR A 869 25.69 -24.93 4.40
N GLU A 870 25.31 -24.77 3.10
CA GLU A 870 26.16 -25.10 1.94
C GLU A 870 26.73 -26.51 1.96
N ALA A 871 25.95 -27.48 2.47
CA ALA A 871 26.42 -28.89 2.62
C ALA A 871 26.74 -29.58 1.29
N PHE A 872 26.15 -29.11 0.20
CA PHE A 872 26.34 -29.66 -1.14
C PHE A 872 26.65 -28.55 -2.13
N ILE A 873 27.56 -28.79 -3.05
CA ILE A 873 28.04 -27.79 -4.03
C ILE A 873 28.09 -28.46 -5.41
N GLY A 874 27.69 -27.78 -6.44
CA GLY A 874 27.76 -28.23 -7.83
C GLY A 874 27.40 -27.16 -8.82
N THR A 875 27.53 -27.47 -10.11
CA THR A 875 27.24 -26.52 -11.22
C THR A 875 25.80 -26.60 -11.73
N ARG A 876 25.05 -27.60 -11.24
CA ARG A 876 23.62 -27.76 -11.52
C ARG A 876 22.88 -27.99 -10.21
N MET A 877 21.67 -27.39 -10.10
CA MET A 877 20.85 -27.49 -8.89
C MET A 877 19.37 -27.59 -9.25
N GLY A 878 18.67 -28.47 -8.49
CA GLY A 878 17.23 -28.56 -8.46
C GLY A 878 16.74 -28.54 -7.02
N LEU A 879 15.75 -27.70 -6.70
CA LEU A 879 15.17 -27.56 -5.36
C LEU A 879 13.67 -27.36 -5.45
N ILE A 880 12.92 -28.05 -4.58
CA ILE A 880 11.49 -27.85 -4.38
C ILE A 880 11.23 -27.76 -2.89
N ASN A 881 10.59 -26.67 -2.45
CA ASN A 881 10.18 -26.47 -1.08
C ASN A 881 8.64 -26.37 -1.02
N PHE A 882 8.05 -26.96 0.01
CA PHE A 882 6.65 -26.83 0.35
C PHE A 882 6.53 -26.32 1.79
N GLU A 883 5.67 -25.35 2.04
CA GLU A 883 5.38 -24.83 3.38
C GLU A 883 3.88 -24.62 3.57
N LEU A 884 3.33 -25.22 4.60
CA LEU A 884 2.02 -24.87 5.15
C LEU A 884 2.23 -23.86 6.27
N ARG A 885 1.69 -22.66 6.13
CA ARG A 885 1.87 -21.53 7.04
C ARG A 885 0.56 -21.25 7.77
N VAL A 886 0.61 -21.24 9.09
CA VAL A 886 -0.55 -21.02 9.96
C VAL A 886 -0.22 -19.94 11.00
N PRO A 887 -1.15 -19.05 11.36
CA PRO A 887 -0.94 -18.13 12.46
C PRO A 887 -0.98 -18.90 13.78
N LEU A 888 -0.06 -18.61 14.69
CA LEU A 888 -0.04 -19.16 16.04
C LEU A 888 -0.45 -18.09 17.06
N ILE A 889 0.26 -16.98 17.06
CA ILE A 889 0.06 -15.87 18.00
C ILE A 889 0.17 -14.57 17.18
N ASP A 890 -0.81 -13.69 17.33
CA ASP A 890 -0.80 -12.43 16.59
C ASP A 890 0.17 -11.43 17.20
N GLU A 891 0.21 -11.35 18.54
CA GLU A 891 1.06 -10.44 19.28
C GLU A 891 1.33 -10.95 20.69
N ILE A 892 2.55 -10.75 21.19
CA ILE A 892 2.93 -10.92 22.59
C ILE A 892 3.38 -9.54 23.08
N ARG A 893 2.74 -9.02 24.10
CA ARG A 893 3.13 -7.80 24.80
C ARG A 893 3.87 -8.14 26.09
N LEU A 894 5.05 -7.60 26.25
CA LEU A 894 5.86 -7.74 27.46
C LEU A 894 5.92 -6.37 28.14
N ALA A 895 5.50 -6.35 29.41
CA ALA A 895 5.51 -5.14 30.22
C ALA A 895 6.74 -5.05 31.16
N TRP A 896 7.54 -6.12 31.25
CA TRP A 896 8.72 -6.19 32.07
C TRP A 896 9.76 -7.15 31.44
N PRO A 897 11.08 -6.87 31.44
CA PRO A 897 11.76 -5.69 31.99
C PRO A 897 11.63 -4.42 31.13
N PHE A 898 11.19 -4.53 29.90
CA PHE A 898 10.94 -3.41 29.00
C PHE A 898 9.55 -3.57 28.39
N VAL A 899 8.84 -2.47 28.21
CA VAL A 899 7.57 -2.46 27.48
C VAL A 899 7.89 -2.58 26.00
N PHE A 900 7.63 -3.75 25.41
CA PHE A 900 7.74 -3.95 23.98
C PHE A 900 6.76 -5.01 23.48
N SER A 901 6.36 -4.86 22.26
CA SER A 901 5.45 -5.74 21.56
C SER A 901 6.19 -6.57 20.52
N ILE A 902 5.95 -7.87 20.53
CA ILE A 902 6.45 -8.81 19.53
C ILE A 902 5.27 -9.35 18.75
N GLY A 903 5.16 -9.00 17.47
CA GLY A 903 4.04 -9.40 16.63
C GLY A 903 4.33 -10.56 15.69
N GLY A 904 3.27 -11.31 15.32
CA GLY A 904 3.28 -12.19 14.18
C GLY A 904 4.03 -13.51 14.33
N PHE A 905 3.78 -14.29 15.38
CA PHE A 905 4.25 -15.69 15.44
C PHE A 905 3.48 -16.56 14.46
N ARG A 906 4.20 -17.15 13.51
CA ARG A 906 3.63 -18.10 12.55
C ARG A 906 4.31 -19.44 12.66
N GLY A 907 3.50 -20.48 12.76
CA GLY A 907 3.92 -21.86 12.58
C GLY A 907 4.03 -22.22 11.11
N MET A 908 4.98 -23.08 10.80
CA MET A 908 5.12 -23.69 9.48
C MET A 908 5.38 -25.19 9.60
N ALA A 909 4.72 -25.97 8.74
CA ALA A 909 5.10 -27.35 8.46
C ALA A 909 5.70 -27.37 7.05
N PHE A 910 6.80 -28.07 6.85
CA PHE A 910 7.51 -28.02 5.58
C PHE A 910 8.02 -29.37 5.11
N ALA A 911 8.23 -29.45 3.80
CA ALA A 911 8.93 -30.54 3.13
C ALA A 911 9.82 -29.95 2.04
N ASP A 912 11.12 -30.30 2.10
CA ASP A 912 12.12 -29.80 1.16
C ASP A 912 12.76 -30.98 0.44
N PHE A 913 12.94 -30.83 -0.88
CA PHE A 913 13.61 -31.80 -1.73
C PHE A 913 14.59 -31.06 -2.64
N GLY A 914 15.84 -31.49 -2.66
CA GLY A 914 16.85 -30.83 -3.47
C GLY A 914 17.99 -31.73 -3.86
N THR A 915 18.62 -31.36 -4.95
CA THR A 915 19.82 -31.98 -5.46
C THR A 915 20.74 -30.95 -6.06
N VAL A 916 22.03 -31.19 -5.97
CA VAL A 916 23.05 -30.41 -6.64
C VAL A 916 24.13 -31.36 -7.14
N TRP A 917 24.63 -31.16 -8.33
CA TRP A 917 25.64 -32.02 -8.95
C TRP A 917 26.46 -31.26 -10.00
N SER A 918 27.63 -31.85 -10.34
CA SER A 918 28.47 -31.42 -11.44
C SER A 918 28.62 -32.57 -12.43
N PRO A 919 28.46 -32.39 -13.75
CA PRO A 919 28.54 -33.45 -14.75
C PRO A 919 29.85 -34.21 -14.74
N PHE A 920 30.98 -33.59 -14.30
CA PHE A 920 32.30 -34.22 -14.22
C PHE A 920 32.43 -35.21 -13.05
N GLU A 921 31.48 -35.25 -12.09
CA GLU A 921 31.47 -36.19 -10.96
C GLU A 921 30.90 -37.56 -11.37
N PHE A 922 30.26 -37.64 -12.52
CA PHE A 922 29.60 -38.83 -13.02
C PHE A 922 30.34 -39.39 -14.25
N ASN A 923 30.74 -40.66 -14.18
CA ASN A 923 31.34 -41.41 -15.25
C ASN A 923 30.46 -42.61 -15.61
N GLU A 924 30.87 -43.45 -16.58
CA GLU A 924 30.11 -44.63 -17.01
C GLU A 924 29.76 -45.58 -15.86
N ASN A 925 30.53 -45.57 -14.78
CA ASN A 925 30.32 -46.43 -13.60
C ASN A 925 29.56 -45.73 -12.45
N ASN A 926 29.32 -44.42 -12.52
CA ASN A 926 28.65 -43.66 -11.48
C ASN A 926 27.70 -42.59 -12.12
N ALA A 927 26.56 -43.07 -12.59
CA ALA A 927 25.56 -42.20 -13.20
C ALA A 927 24.68 -41.54 -12.11
N TYR A 928 24.26 -40.27 -12.36
CA TYR A 928 23.31 -39.59 -11.51
C TYR A 928 21.99 -40.38 -11.41
N GLN A 929 21.64 -40.82 -10.17
CA GLN A 929 20.44 -41.60 -9.91
C GLN A 929 19.52 -40.90 -8.93
N PRO A 930 18.53 -40.13 -9.42
CA PRO A 930 17.62 -39.41 -8.54
C PRO A 930 16.82 -40.32 -7.60
N PHE A 931 16.47 -41.51 -8.09
CA PHE A 931 15.68 -42.49 -7.36
C PHE A 931 16.27 -43.89 -7.55
N GLN A 932 16.24 -44.69 -6.48
CA GLN A 932 16.54 -46.11 -6.54
C GLN A 932 15.31 -46.96 -6.21
N LYS A 933 15.23 -48.16 -6.80
CA LYS A 933 14.14 -49.11 -6.56
C LYS A 933 14.52 -50.05 -5.40
N GLY A 934 13.78 -49.93 -4.27
CA GLY A 934 13.89 -50.81 -3.14
C GLY A 934 12.74 -51.83 -3.01
N ARG A 935 12.74 -52.66 -1.98
CA ARG A 935 11.70 -53.66 -1.72
C ARG A 935 10.30 -53.08 -1.51
N LYS A 936 10.20 -51.84 -1.01
CA LYS A 936 8.94 -51.08 -0.72
C LYS A 936 8.60 -50.01 -1.75
N GLY A 937 9.19 -50.03 -2.95
CA GLY A 937 9.03 -49.00 -3.98
C GLY A 937 10.29 -48.14 -4.18
N TYR A 938 10.14 -47.01 -4.87
CA TYR A 938 11.25 -46.09 -5.10
C TYR A 938 11.57 -45.27 -3.83
N TYR A 939 12.87 -44.98 -3.62
CA TYR A 939 13.36 -44.05 -2.60
C TYR A 939 14.35 -43.04 -3.20
N LEU A 940 14.49 -41.88 -2.50
CA LEU A 940 15.43 -40.84 -2.92
C LEU A 940 16.87 -41.29 -2.75
N ASP A 941 17.69 -41.01 -3.73
CA ASP A 941 19.12 -41.31 -3.70
C ASP A 941 19.95 -40.02 -3.81
N ASP A 942 20.26 -39.58 -5.01
CA ASP A 942 20.96 -38.30 -5.22
C ASP A 942 20.09 -37.07 -4.83
N ILE A 943 18.77 -37.19 -4.95
CA ILE A 943 17.87 -36.17 -4.36
C ILE A 943 17.85 -36.35 -2.84
N LYS A 944 18.11 -35.30 -2.12
CA LYS A 944 18.05 -35.24 -0.65
C LYS A 944 16.69 -34.63 -0.22
N GLY A 945 16.10 -35.27 0.81
CA GLY A 945 14.80 -34.86 1.32
C GLY A 945 14.80 -34.53 2.81
N SER A 946 13.96 -33.64 3.25
CA SER A 946 13.69 -33.35 4.65
C SER A 946 12.25 -32.94 4.88
N VAL A 947 11.77 -33.20 6.10
CA VAL A 947 10.47 -32.72 6.60
C VAL A 947 10.66 -32.13 7.99
N GLY A 948 9.81 -31.18 8.34
CA GLY A 948 9.96 -30.55 9.65
C GLY A 948 8.87 -29.55 9.99
N LEU A 949 9.05 -28.97 11.16
CA LEU A 949 8.23 -27.91 11.70
C LEU A 949 9.12 -26.70 11.98
N GLY A 950 8.53 -25.53 11.89
CA GLY A 950 9.24 -24.31 12.18
C GLY A 950 8.31 -23.21 12.68
N MET A 951 8.94 -22.15 13.11
CA MET A 951 8.28 -20.95 13.59
C MET A 951 8.98 -19.73 13.00
N ARG A 952 8.18 -18.77 12.57
CA ARG A 952 8.63 -17.47 12.09
C ARG A 952 8.10 -16.37 13.01
N LEU A 953 9.01 -15.54 13.46
CA LEU A 953 8.72 -14.36 14.27
C LEU A 953 9.08 -13.12 13.47
N ARG A 954 8.17 -12.16 13.39
CA ARG A 954 8.45 -10.87 12.76
C ARG A 954 8.81 -9.82 13.82
N LEU A 955 9.96 -9.20 13.64
CA LEU A 955 10.46 -8.09 14.47
C LEU A 955 10.63 -6.85 13.57
N GLY A 956 9.58 -6.04 13.46
CA GLY A 956 9.58 -4.89 12.56
C GLY A 956 9.85 -5.30 11.10
N TYR A 957 10.99 -4.88 10.57
CA TYR A 957 11.43 -5.19 9.20
C TYR A 957 12.09 -6.56 9.04
N PHE A 958 12.44 -7.24 10.13
CA PHE A 958 13.14 -8.52 10.12
C PHE A 958 12.23 -9.69 10.46
N SER A 959 12.57 -10.87 9.97
CA SER A 959 11.99 -12.11 10.43
C SER A 959 13.07 -13.01 11.05
N LEU A 960 12.75 -13.60 12.20
CA LEU A 960 13.51 -14.68 12.80
C LEU A 960 12.82 -15.98 12.43
N ASP A 961 13.55 -16.85 11.77
CA ASP A 961 13.09 -18.18 11.38
C ASP A 961 13.78 -19.25 12.21
N PHE A 962 13.00 -20.10 12.82
CA PHE A 962 13.47 -21.26 13.54
C PHE A 962 12.85 -22.51 12.94
N ALA A 963 13.64 -23.54 12.67
CA ALA A 963 13.14 -24.78 12.09
C ALA A 963 13.81 -26.01 12.70
N ILE A 964 13.01 -27.06 12.91
CA ILE A 964 13.47 -28.40 13.30
C ILE A 964 13.15 -29.32 12.14
N ALA A 965 14.20 -29.91 11.55
CA ALA A 965 14.10 -30.73 10.37
C ALA A 965 14.62 -32.16 10.63
N ARG A 966 14.00 -33.13 10.00
CA ARG A 966 14.48 -34.51 9.93
C ARG A 966 14.64 -34.90 8.47
N ARG A 967 15.72 -35.60 8.17
CA ARG A 967 15.99 -36.09 6.82
C ARG A 967 15.06 -37.25 6.46
N THR A 968 14.66 -37.30 5.21
CA THR A 968 13.84 -38.40 4.68
C THR A 968 14.30 -38.86 3.30
N ASN A 969 14.11 -40.11 3.02
CA ASN A 969 14.27 -40.68 1.68
C ASN A 969 12.92 -41.09 1.07
N LEU A 970 11.80 -40.58 1.58
CA LEU A 970 10.39 -40.91 1.31
C LEU A 970 9.91 -42.23 1.90
N GLN A 971 10.80 -43.20 2.21
CA GLN A 971 10.42 -44.45 2.87
C GLN A 971 10.62 -44.41 4.38
N THR A 972 11.62 -43.64 4.83
CA THR A 972 11.98 -43.51 6.24
C THR A 972 12.28 -42.07 6.60
N ILE A 973 11.96 -41.71 7.84
CA ILE A 973 12.37 -40.43 8.44
C ILE A 973 13.45 -40.74 9.49
N GLN A 974 14.59 -40.10 9.39
CA GLN A 974 15.67 -40.26 10.34
C GLN A 974 15.30 -39.73 11.72
N ALA A 975 15.70 -40.42 12.79
CA ALA A 975 15.43 -40.00 14.17
C ALA A 975 16.16 -38.73 14.57
N LYS A 976 17.34 -38.46 14.01
CA LYS A 976 18.15 -37.28 14.33
C LYS A 976 17.52 -36.00 13.79
N SER A 977 17.24 -35.04 14.67
CA SER A 977 16.78 -33.72 14.31
C SER A 977 17.93 -32.76 14.05
N VAL A 978 17.77 -31.86 13.11
CA VAL A 978 18.69 -30.76 12.80
C VAL A 978 17.94 -29.46 13.06
N TYR A 979 18.56 -28.58 13.81
CA TYR A 979 18.02 -27.28 14.18
C TYR A 979 18.60 -26.22 13.27
N HIS A 980 17.73 -25.32 12.77
CA HIS A 980 18.12 -24.18 11.95
C HIS A 980 17.63 -22.91 12.57
N PHE A 981 18.45 -21.90 12.53
CA PHE A 981 18.12 -20.52 12.88
C PHE A 981 18.51 -19.62 11.72
N GLY A 982 17.63 -18.71 11.35
CA GLY A 982 17.88 -17.77 10.27
C GLY A 982 17.32 -16.40 10.60
N LEU A 983 17.97 -15.40 10.06
CA LEU A 983 17.51 -14.01 10.13
C LEU A 983 17.37 -13.52 8.69
N GLY A 984 16.23 -12.92 8.37
CA GLY A 984 16.00 -12.40 7.03
C GLY A 984 14.62 -12.75 6.47
N GLN A 985 14.46 -12.57 5.16
CA GLN A 985 13.24 -12.95 4.45
C GLN A 985 13.43 -14.31 3.80
N THR A 986 12.70 -15.30 4.25
CA THR A 986 12.59 -16.60 3.56
C THR A 986 11.57 -16.51 2.41
N PHE A 987 11.56 -17.53 1.53
CA PHE A 987 10.71 -17.55 0.34
C PHE A 987 9.20 -17.48 0.64
#